data_35c7f969657ed0926878068f128c31c9
#
_entry.id   35c7f969657ed0926878068f128c31c9
#
_cell.length_a   1.000
_cell.length_b   1.000
_cell.length_c   1.000
_cell.angle_alpha   90.00
_cell.angle_beta   90.00
_cell.angle_gamma   90.00
#
_symmetry.space_group_name_H-M   'P 1'
#
loop_
_entity.id
_entity.type
_entity.pdbx_description
1 polymer ?
#
loop_
_entity_poly.entity_id
_entity_poly.type
_entity_poly.pdbx_seq_one_letter_code
_entity_poly.pdbx_strand_id
1 'polypeptide(L)'
;MADEPNSTPEEPRDEVFSINVADEMSKSFLDYSMSVIISRALPDARDGLKPSQRRLLYAMHHDLSLSASKAHLKCARIVGETMGKYHPHGDGAIYPTLVNMAQPWTMREILVDGQGNFGSVEGDAPAAMRYTEARLTHLGSAMMTDLEKETVDTQTTYDENSTEPVVLPAAIPNLLVNGGTGIAVGMATNIPTHNLGEVIDGVCARIDNPQISIEEMKEHIKGPDFPMECEIRGYKGIDSYFRTGRGSIKMRGVMEVVESKTGANQILIRQVPHGVNRATLQVRIAELVREKVLLDISGMRDLSDENTCIEITLKRDARPQVVVNQLFKLTAMETSFGVNMLAIHERRPKQLSLLDALDAFIEHRREVIIRRTRYLLRKAEERAENLEAYLLALGHLDDFIRIIRESRNRDEARERLKAYHFPVKTAEALGILIRSQPSVVGDKYIFTERQVNAILELRLYQLTAMEHDKIKNEYDAILEEIRDYLDILGSEARVLGIIKDELLEIKEKYATPRRCPILPDEGEIAIEDLISNDGMIVTLSHRGYIKRTPSSEYRVQARGGKGVRGMQTQAQIDEEDAEDFVEHLFTAQAHDYLMFFTNTGRVYVNRVYEIPEGSRAAKGRSLKNVLNLQPDERIAAVLRLEYTVNDDGSDVTFAEDSGFVFFATRAGKVKKTSLHDFRNYRKDGIIAIKLDEGNELIGVRQTTGTDEVMLVTNRGYAIRFNEEQARSMGRNSAGVRGINPREGDFTVGLCVVQDDARLLVASENGLGKRTAFPEYPTKNRGGMGVITMKVTEKTGQVVGAVVVEGDDEVMLMTNGGQSIRIRSADVRETGRNASGVKLVSLKAPETLQAIARVMPDEEEPEGENAAESPEGGEVADSTDAPAEE
;
A
#
# COMPACT_ATOMS: atom_id res chain seq x y z
N MET A 1 -65.15 -47.27 -60.42
CA MET A 1 -64.59 -47.81 -59.23
C MET A 1 -63.09 -47.92 -59.47
N ALA A 2 -62.37 -47.02 -59.07
CA ALA A 2 -60.91 -47.05 -59.02
C ALA A 2 -60.46 -46.56 -57.66
N ASP A 3 -59.78 -47.42 -56.95
CA ASP A 3 -59.28 -47.18 -55.59
C ASP A 3 -58.21 -46.07 -55.63
N GLU A 4 -58.41 -44.99 -54.83
CA GLU A 4 -57.36 -44.02 -54.47
C GLU A 4 -56.49 -44.65 -53.35
N PRO A 5 -55.18 -44.58 -53.40
CA PRO A 5 -54.33 -45.04 -52.30
C PRO A 5 -54.30 -43.97 -51.23
N ASN A 6 -54.69 -44.40 -50.04
CA ASN A 6 -54.61 -43.69 -48.78
C ASN A 6 -53.14 -43.36 -48.45
N SER A 7 -52.69 -42.15 -48.63
CA SER A 7 -51.36 -41.67 -48.20
C SER A 7 -51.47 -41.31 -46.71
N THR A 8 -50.97 -42.18 -45.85
CA THR A 8 -50.67 -41.87 -44.47
C THR A 8 -49.58 -40.74 -44.41
N PRO A 9 -49.72 -39.71 -43.57
CA PRO A 9 -48.66 -38.73 -43.39
C PRO A 9 -47.43 -39.44 -42.81
N GLU A 10 -46.27 -39.32 -43.48
CA GLU A 10 -44.99 -39.73 -42.92
C GLU A 10 -44.76 -38.86 -41.66
N GLU A 11 -44.62 -39.50 -40.51
CA GLU A 11 -44.12 -38.86 -39.31
C GLU A 11 -42.72 -38.34 -39.61
N PRO A 12 -42.35 -37.11 -39.14
CA PRO A 12 -41.03 -36.57 -39.33
C PRO A 12 -40.02 -37.53 -38.68
N ARG A 13 -39.18 -38.16 -39.49
CA ARG A 13 -38.05 -38.96 -39.00
C ARG A 13 -37.08 -38.01 -38.30
N ASP A 14 -36.94 -38.16 -37.01
CA ASP A 14 -35.83 -37.57 -36.27
C ASP A 14 -34.52 -38.07 -36.89
N GLU A 15 -33.89 -37.23 -37.70
CA GLU A 15 -32.55 -37.50 -38.24
C GLU A 15 -31.55 -37.36 -37.08
N VAL A 16 -31.12 -38.48 -36.53
CA VAL A 16 -30.06 -38.52 -35.51
C VAL A 16 -28.71 -38.35 -36.22
N PHE A 17 -28.11 -37.21 -36.05
CA PHE A 17 -26.74 -36.92 -36.51
C PHE A 17 -25.74 -37.35 -35.43
N SER A 18 -24.70 -38.10 -35.79
CA SER A 18 -23.59 -38.39 -34.90
C SER A 18 -22.66 -37.15 -34.81
N ILE A 19 -22.55 -36.56 -33.65
CA ILE A 19 -21.65 -35.42 -33.41
C ILE A 19 -20.46 -35.92 -32.58
N ASN A 20 -19.24 -35.49 -32.95
CA ASN A 20 -18.05 -35.76 -32.18
C ASN A 20 -18.13 -34.97 -30.87
N VAL A 21 -18.07 -35.65 -29.72
CA VAL A 21 -18.15 -35.05 -28.37
C VAL A 21 -17.08 -33.96 -28.17
N ALA A 22 -15.88 -34.14 -28.69
CA ALA A 22 -14.81 -33.15 -28.55
C ALA A 22 -15.14 -31.85 -29.31
N ASP A 23 -15.73 -31.95 -30.51
CA ASP A 23 -16.10 -30.79 -31.33
C ASP A 23 -17.29 -30.05 -30.71
N GLU A 24 -18.29 -30.79 -30.21
CA GLU A 24 -19.44 -30.19 -29.51
C GLU A 24 -19.05 -29.54 -28.19
N MET A 25 -18.21 -30.20 -27.39
CA MET A 25 -17.67 -29.59 -26.17
C MET A 25 -16.86 -28.32 -26.46
N SER A 26 -16.04 -28.35 -27.51
CA SER A 26 -15.24 -27.15 -27.90
C SER A 26 -16.13 -26.01 -28.31
N LYS A 27 -17.15 -26.26 -29.11
CA LYS A 27 -18.14 -25.27 -29.56
C LYS A 27 -18.94 -24.72 -28.37
N SER A 28 -19.53 -25.61 -27.58
CA SER A 28 -20.31 -25.22 -26.39
C SER A 28 -19.48 -24.44 -25.37
N PHE A 29 -18.20 -24.82 -25.18
CA PHE A 29 -17.29 -24.07 -24.29
C PHE A 29 -16.95 -22.67 -24.83
N LEU A 30 -16.79 -22.56 -26.17
CA LEU A 30 -16.58 -21.25 -26.81
C LEU A 30 -17.81 -20.35 -26.64
N ASP A 31 -19.00 -20.87 -26.92
CA ASP A 31 -20.26 -20.14 -26.78
C ASP A 31 -20.50 -19.72 -25.32
N TYR A 32 -20.26 -20.62 -24.37
CA TYR A 32 -20.32 -20.31 -22.94
C TYR A 32 -19.31 -19.23 -22.56
N SER A 33 -18.06 -19.37 -23.00
CA SER A 33 -16.99 -18.39 -22.71
C SER A 33 -17.33 -17.01 -23.26
N MET A 34 -17.80 -16.93 -24.49
CA MET A 34 -18.25 -15.68 -25.11
C MET A 34 -19.41 -15.05 -24.34
N SER A 35 -20.39 -15.85 -23.94
CA SER A 35 -21.52 -15.39 -23.13
C SER A 35 -21.06 -14.83 -21.77
N VAL A 36 -20.16 -15.53 -21.06
CA VAL A 36 -19.62 -15.08 -19.77
C VAL A 36 -18.81 -13.80 -19.93
N ILE A 37 -18.03 -13.65 -20.99
CA ILE A 37 -17.22 -12.47 -21.25
C ILE A 37 -18.10 -11.26 -21.56
N ILE A 38 -18.99 -11.39 -22.57
CA ILE A 38 -19.76 -10.25 -23.12
C ILE A 38 -20.97 -9.93 -22.26
N SER A 39 -21.68 -10.95 -21.74
CA SER A 39 -23.01 -10.81 -21.16
C SER A 39 -23.07 -10.97 -19.63
N ARG A 40 -21.93 -11.09 -18.93
CA ARG A 40 -21.93 -11.30 -17.48
C ARG A 40 -20.84 -10.56 -16.71
N ALA A 41 -19.55 -10.79 -17.04
CA ALA A 41 -18.44 -10.47 -16.14
C ALA A 41 -17.84 -9.09 -16.36
N LEU A 42 -17.79 -8.63 -17.62
CA LEU A 42 -17.12 -7.38 -17.96
C LEU A 42 -18.11 -6.22 -18.07
N PRO A 43 -17.72 -5.00 -17.63
CA PRO A 43 -18.51 -3.78 -17.85
C PRO A 43 -18.40 -3.31 -19.30
N ASP A 44 -19.43 -2.62 -19.79
CA ASP A 44 -19.37 -1.89 -21.06
C ASP A 44 -18.58 -0.59 -20.89
N ALA A 45 -17.70 -0.24 -21.83
CA ALA A 45 -16.86 0.95 -21.75
C ALA A 45 -17.66 2.25 -21.73
N ARG A 46 -18.88 2.25 -22.30
CA ARG A 46 -19.74 3.41 -22.48
C ARG A 46 -20.47 3.83 -21.20
N ASP A 47 -21.10 2.87 -20.51
CA ASP A 47 -21.88 3.15 -19.28
C ASP A 47 -21.24 2.60 -17.99
N GLY A 48 -20.12 1.85 -18.11
CA GLY A 48 -19.41 1.29 -16.97
C GLY A 48 -20.17 0.22 -16.20
N LEU A 49 -21.24 -0.34 -16.75
CA LEU A 49 -22.12 -1.28 -16.07
C LEU A 49 -21.99 -2.70 -16.63
N LYS A 50 -22.12 -3.67 -15.74
CA LYS A 50 -22.37 -5.04 -16.09
C LYS A 50 -23.86 -5.23 -16.47
N PRO A 51 -24.23 -6.25 -17.27
CA PRO A 51 -25.62 -6.45 -17.64
C PRO A 51 -26.59 -6.57 -16.45
N SER A 52 -26.19 -7.24 -15.35
CA SER A 52 -27.02 -7.35 -14.15
C SER A 52 -27.30 -6.01 -13.48
N GLN A 53 -26.29 -5.14 -13.41
CA GLN A 53 -26.41 -3.78 -12.85
C GLN A 53 -27.34 -2.92 -13.75
N ARG A 54 -27.09 -2.94 -15.06
CA ARG A 54 -27.87 -2.18 -16.04
C ARG A 54 -29.35 -2.57 -16.00
N ARG A 55 -29.68 -3.85 -16.00
CA ARG A 55 -31.07 -4.35 -15.93
C ARG A 55 -31.76 -3.96 -14.64
N LEU A 56 -31.02 -4.01 -13.52
CA LEU A 56 -31.56 -3.63 -12.21
C LEU A 56 -31.89 -2.13 -12.16
N LEU A 57 -30.96 -1.25 -12.59
CA LEU A 57 -31.23 0.20 -12.66
C LEU A 57 -32.35 0.52 -13.62
N TYR A 58 -32.42 -0.19 -14.78
CA TYR A 58 -33.49 -0.03 -15.75
C TYR A 58 -34.87 -0.41 -15.16
N ALA A 59 -35.00 -1.55 -14.51
CA ALA A 59 -36.23 -1.96 -13.83
C ALA A 59 -36.69 -0.95 -12.75
N MET A 60 -35.72 -0.45 -11.95
CA MET A 60 -35.99 0.57 -10.94
C MET A 60 -36.53 1.87 -11.56
N HIS A 61 -35.97 2.30 -12.68
CA HIS A 61 -36.38 3.53 -13.37
C HIS A 61 -37.67 3.37 -14.17
N HIS A 62 -37.69 2.40 -15.09
CA HIS A 62 -38.73 2.22 -16.11
C HIS A 62 -40.04 1.64 -15.53
N ASP A 63 -39.94 0.50 -14.86
CA ASP A 63 -41.12 -0.20 -14.36
C ASP A 63 -41.62 0.32 -13.02
N LEU A 64 -40.70 0.64 -12.13
CA LEU A 64 -41.03 1.02 -10.75
C LEU A 64 -41.02 2.55 -10.52
N SER A 65 -40.51 3.30 -11.47
CA SER A 65 -40.42 4.79 -11.40
C SER A 65 -39.76 5.29 -10.09
N LEU A 66 -38.71 4.58 -9.61
CA LEU A 66 -38.01 4.86 -8.37
C LEU A 66 -36.94 5.93 -8.55
N SER A 67 -37.31 7.16 -8.75
CA SER A 67 -36.38 8.32 -8.76
C SER A 67 -35.97 8.72 -7.34
N ALA A 68 -34.93 9.55 -7.20
CA ALA A 68 -34.46 10.10 -5.94
C ALA A 68 -35.49 10.84 -5.10
N SER A 69 -36.55 11.41 -5.77
CA SER A 69 -37.66 12.13 -5.12
C SER A 69 -38.79 11.22 -4.62
N LYS A 70 -38.79 9.95 -4.95
CA LYS A 70 -39.83 8.99 -4.58
C LYS A 70 -39.52 8.33 -3.23
N ALA A 71 -40.54 7.72 -2.61
CA ALA A 71 -40.32 6.88 -1.43
C ALA A 71 -39.55 5.62 -1.79
N HIS A 72 -38.80 5.08 -0.82
CA HIS A 72 -38.13 3.80 -0.94
C HIS A 72 -39.14 2.66 -1.14
N LEU A 73 -38.73 1.63 -1.86
CA LEU A 73 -39.51 0.45 -2.14
C LEU A 73 -38.78 -0.80 -1.62
N LYS A 74 -39.51 -1.80 -1.14
CA LYS A 74 -38.93 -3.08 -0.69
C LYS A 74 -38.02 -3.70 -1.75
N CYS A 75 -36.79 -4.04 -1.37
CA CYS A 75 -35.81 -4.64 -2.29
C CYS A 75 -36.34 -5.94 -2.91
N ALA A 76 -37.15 -6.72 -2.19
CA ALA A 76 -37.80 -7.93 -2.70
C ALA A 76 -38.67 -7.65 -3.96
N ARG A 77 -39.34 -6.48 -4.05
CA ARG A 77 -40.11 -6.11 -5.23
C ARG A 77 -39.21 -5.70 -6.38
N ILE A 78 -38.14 -4.96 -6.10
CA ILE A 78 -37.14 -4.57 -7.11
C ILE A 78 -36.48 -5.79 -7.74
N VAL A 79 -36.04 -6.71 -6.88
CA VAL A 79 -35.41 -7.97 -7.30
C VAL A 79 -36.39 -8.84 -8.10
N GLY A 80 -37.65 -8.94 -7.63
CA GLY A 80 -38.69 -9.71 -8.31
C GLY A 80 -39.01 -9.17 -9.72
N GLU A 81 -39.13 -7.85 -9.89
CA GLU A 81 -39.37 -7.22 -11.18
C GLU A 81 -38.19 -7.43 -12.15
N THR A 82 -36.95 -7.25 -11.65
CA THR A 82 -35.74 -7.46 -12.44
C THR A 82 -35.60 -8.92 -12.88
N MET A 83 -35.87 -9.86 -11.98
CA MET A 83 -35.79 -11.31 -12.25
C MET A 83 -36.86 -11.75 -13.24
N GLY A 84 -38.08 -11.25 -13.08
CA GLY A 84 -39.23 -11.67 -13.88
C GLY A 84 -39.16 -11.21 -15.33
N LYS A 85 -38.59 -10.01 -15.60
CA LYS A 85 -38.60 -9.41 -16.94
C LYS A 85 -37.26 -9.43 -17.66
N TYR A 86 -36.14 -9.21 -16.92
CA TYR A 86 -34.88 -8.86 -17.58
C TYR A 86 -33.75 -9.82 -17.30
N HIS A 87 -33.62 -10.37 -16.09
CA HIS A 87 -32.46 -11.15 -15.70
C HIS A 87 -32.82 -12.57 -15.32
N PRO A 88 -32.59 -13.58 -16.21
CA PRO A 88 -33.03 -14.96 -16.01
C PRO A 88 -32.12 -15.72 -15.03
N HIS A 89 -31.84 -15.14 -13.86
CA HIS A 89 -31.03 -15.73 -12.82
C HIS A 89 -31.68 -15.53 -11.44
N GLY A 90 -31.32 -16.36 -10.46
CA GLY A 90 -31.90 -16.31 -9.13
C GLY A 90 -31.62 -15.00 -8.38
N ASP A 91 -32.44 -14.71 -7.38
CA ASP A 91 -32.35 -13.58 -6.47
C ASP A 91 -31.00 -13.49 -5.75
N GLY A 92 -30.31 -14.63 -5.53
CA GLY A 92 -28.97 -14.71 -4.96
C GLY A 92 -27.87 -14.00 -5.77
N ALA A 93 -28.11 -13.65 -7.04
CA ALA A 93 -27.20 -12.81 -7.84
C ALA A 93 -27.68 -11.36 -7.92
N ILE A 94 -28.97 -11.13 -8.00
CA ILE A 94 -29.57 -9.81 -8.20
C ILE A 94 -29.51 -8.96 -6.92
N TYR A 95 -29.89 -9.53 -5.76
CA TYR A 95 -29.91 -8.80 -4.51
C TYR A 95 -28.50 -8.33 -4.06
N PRO A 96 -27.44 -9.17 -4.09
CA PRO A 96 -26.08 -8.68 -3.83
C PRO A 96 -25.62 -7.58 -4.79
N THR A 97 -26.06 -7.63 -6.07
CA THR A 97 -25.76 -6.55 -7.04
C THR A 97 -26.42 -5.24 -6.61
N LEU A 98 -27.67 -5.27 -6.16
CA LEU A 98 -28.38 -4.11 -5.59
C LEU A 98 -27.64 -3.57 -4.36
N VAL A 99 -27.29 -4.47 -3.43
CA VAL A 99 -26.59 -4.14 -2.19
C VAL A 99 -25.26 -3.43 -2.49
N ASN A 100 -24.45 -3.99 -3.38
CA ASN A 100 -23.16 -3.40 -3.73
C ASN A 100 -23.28 -1.98 -4.29
N MET A 101 -24.34 -1.71 -5.10
CA MET A 101 -24.57 -0.36 -5.65
C MET A 101 -25.07 0.65 -4.61
N ALA A 102 -25.48 0.19 -3.43
CA ALA A 102 -25.93 1.04 -2.32
C ALA A 102 -24.85 1.23 -1.22
N GLN A 103 -23.72 0.49 -1.29
CA GLN A 103 -22.69 0.53 -0.26
C GLN A 103 -21.66 1.63 -0.50
N PRO A 104 -21.51 2.61 0.43
CA PRO A 104 -20.58 3.74 0.27
C PRO A 104 -19.10 3.36 0.39
N TRP A 105 -18.78 2.15 0.87
CA TRP A 105 -17.41 1.59 0.90
C TRP A 105 -17.07 0.73 -0.33
N THR A 106 -18.08 0.44 -1.19
CA THR A 106 -17.91 -0.32 -2.44
C THR A 106 -17.92 0.61 -3.64
N MET A 107 -18.82 1.60 -3.65
CA MET A 107 -18.98 2.57 -4.73
C MET A 107 -18.40 3.92 -4.32
N ARG A 108 -17.65 4.57 -5.22
CA ARG A 108 -17.17 5.94 -4.98
C ARG A 108 -18.32 6.93 -4.99
N GLU A 109 -19.24 6.74 -5.92
CA GLU A 109 -20.52 7.45 -6.00
C GLU A 109 -21.65 6.42 -6.08
N ILE A 110 -22.45 6.32 -5.03
CA ILE A 110 -23.54 5.37 -4.94
C ILE A 110 -24.64 5.65 -5.98
N LEU A 111 -25.13 4.61 -6.64
CA LEU A 111 -26.20 4.69 -7.63
C LEU A 111 -27.56 4.37 -7.03
N VAL A 112 -27.59 3.65 -5.93
CA VAL A 112 -28.79 3.22 -5.21
C VAL A 112 -28.76 3.78 -3.80
N ASP A 113 -29.86 4.41 -3.38
CA ASP A 113 -30.08 4.88 -2.01
C ASP A 113 -30.82 3.80 -1.24
N GLY A 114 -30.12 3.15 -0.29
CA GLY A 114 -30.63 2.05 0.51
C GLY A 114 -31.11 2.50 1.88
N GLN A 115 -32.24 1.94 2.35
CA GLN A 115 -32.77 2.13 3.68
C GLN A 115 -32.83 0.78 4.42
N GLY A 116 -32.20 0.69 5.58
CA GLY A 116 -32.06 -0.54 6.38
C GLY A 116 -30.62 -1.02 6.44
N ASN A 117 -30.43 -2.29 6.82
CA ASN A 117 -29.10 -2.87 6.93
C ASN A 117 -28.63 -3.44 5.58
N PHE A 118 -27.66 -2.76 4.94
CA PHE A 118 -26.99 -3.16 3.70
C PHE A 118 -25.60 -3.78 3.97
N GLY A 119 -25.32 -4.24 5.19
CA GLY A 119 -24.02 -4.79 5.59
C GLY A 119 -23.12 -3.74 6.24
N SER A 120 -21.90 -4.12 6.54
CA SER A 120 -20.88 -3.23 7.14
C SER A 120 -19.50 -3.45 6.53
N VAL A 121 -18.57 -2.55 6.82
CA VAL A 121 -17.13 -2.68 6.47
C VAL A 121 -16.47 -3.85 7.23
N GLU A 122 -17.09 -4.31 8.32
CA GLU A 122 -16.65 -5.48 9.09
C GLU A 122 -16.96 -6.81 8.42
N GLY A 123 -17.76 -6.77 7.34
CA GLY A 123 -18.15 -7.96 6.59
C GLY A 123 -19.47 -8.55 7.05
N ASP A 124 -20.27 -7.81 7.83
CA ASP A 124 -21.62 -8.24 8.14
C ASP A 124 -22.45 -8.36 6.88
N ALA A 125 -23.24 -9.43 6.83
CA ALA A 125 -24.14 -9.64 5.72
C ALA A 125 -25.30 -8.62 5.74
N PRO A 126 -25.80 -8.19 4.58
CA PRO A 126 -27.00 -7.37 4.52
C PRO A 126 -28.20 -8.14 5.03
N ALA A 127 -29.18 -7.42 5.57
CA ALA A 127 -30.44 -8.02 5.96
C ALA A 127 -31.17 -8.59 4.73
N ALA A 128 -32.03 -9.59 4.91
CA ALA A 128 -32.80 -10.17 3.82
C ALA A 128 -33.63 -9.11 3.09
N MET A 129 -33.75 -9.22 1.77
CA MET A 129 -34.40 -8.25 0.86
C MET A 129 -35.84 -7.87 1.23
N ARG A 130 -36.52 -8.64 2.07
CA ARG A 130 -37.86 -8.32 2.59
C ARG A 130 -37.84 -7.24 3.67
N TYR A 131 -36.66 -6.98 4.28
CA TYR A 131 -36.51 -5.96 5.34
C TYR A 131 -35.90 -4.66 4.81
N THR A 132 -35.10 -4.72 3.76
CA THR A 132 -34.44 -3.55 3.15
C THR A 132 -35.31 -2.89 2.10
N GLU A 133 -35.12 -1.59 1.92
CA GLU A 133 -35.79 -0.77 0.92
C GLU A 133 -34.74 0.02 0.13
N ALA A 134 -35.06 0.34 -1.13
CA ALA A 134 -34.15 1.08 -1.98
C ALA A 134 -34.90 1.99 -2.97
N ARG A 135 -34.19 3.00 -3.47
CA ARG A 135 -34.53 3.85 -4.60
C ARG A 135 -33.27 4.28 -5.34
N LEU A 136 -33.41 4.94 -6.48
CA LEU A 136 -32.25 5.50 -7.17
C LEU A 136 -31.76 6.78 -6.47
N THR A 137 -30.45 6.98 -6.48
CA THR A 137 -29.86 8.29 -6.15
C THR A 137 -30.06 9.27 -7.29
N HIS A 138 -29.70 10.52 -7.09
CA HIS A 138 -29.70 11.51 -8.20
C HIS A 138 -28.71 11.09 -9.31
N LEU A 139 -27.51 10.59 -8.95
CA LEU A 139 -26.54 10.08 -9.92
C LEU A 139 -27.03 8.77 -10.58
N GLY A 140 -27.68 7.88 -9.81
CA GLY A 140 -28.35 6.71 -10.37
C GLY A 140 -29.42 7.07 -11.38
N SER A 141 -30.20 8.14 -11.13
CA SER A 141 -31.19 8.64 -12.09
C SER A 141 -30.51 9.29 -13.31
N ALA A 142 -29.37 9.97 -13.14
CA ALA A 142 -28.60 10.56 -14.23
C ALA A 142 -28.11 9.53 -15.25
N MET A 143 -27.90 8.25 -14.83
CA MET A 143 -27.55 7.18 -15.77
C MET A 143 -28.62 6.89 -16.81
N MET A 144 -29.91 7.22 -16.51
CA MET A 144 -31.06 6.99 -17.39
C MET A 144 -31.61 8.27 -18.02
N THR A 145 -30.93 9.40 -17.84
CA THR A 145 -31.39 10.67 -18.43
C THR A 145 -31.55 10.55 -19.94
N ASP A 146 -32.68 10.97 -20.46
CA ASP A 146 -33.06 10.94 -21.89
C ASP A 146 -33.29 9.52 -22.48
N LEU A 147 -33.44 8.50 -21.67
CA LEU A 147 -33.65 7.12 -22.13
C LEU A 147 -34.92 7.00 -22.99
N GLU A 148 -35.98 7.71 -22.63
CA GLU A 148 -37.29 7.76 -23.35
C GLU A 148 -37.19 8.49 -24.70
N LYS A 149 -36.07 9.12 -25.04
CA LYS A 149 -35.84 9.86 -26.28
C LYS A 149 -35.10 9.06 -27.36
N GLU A 150 -35.21 7.76 -27.34
CA GLU A 150 -34.59 6.84 -28.31
C GLU A 150 -33.06 7.01 -28.47
N THR A 151 -32.40 7.37 -27.36
CA THR A 151 -30.96 7.74 -27.36
C THR A 151 -30.02 6.57 -27.49
N VAL A 152 -30.48 5.36 -27.18
CA VAL A 152 -29.69 4.10 -27.19
C VAL A 152 -30.47 3.00 -27.91
N ASP A 153 -29.74 1.97 -28.37
CA ASP A 153 -30.35 0.81 -28.96
C ASP A 153 -30.99 -0.08 -27.90
N THR A 154 -32.09 -0.72 -28.29
CA THR A 154 -32.81 -1.70 -27.46
C THR A 154 -32.70 -3.08 -28.05
N GLN A 155 -32.80 -4.07 -27.21
CA GLN A 155 -32.88 -5.49 -27.58
C GLN A 155 -34.08 -6.15 -26.91
N THR A 156 -34.57 -7.25 -27.48
CA THR A 156 -35.62 -8.05 -26.83
C THR A 156 -35.12 -8.69 -25.54
N THR A 157 -35.97 -8.76 -24.55
CA THR A 157 -35.71 -9.49 -23.29
C THR A 157 -35.66 -11.01 -23.55
N TYR A 158 -35.16 -11.77 -22.56
CA TYR A 158 -35.04 -13.24 -22.67
C TYR A 158 -36.38 -13.95 -22.90
N ASP A 159 -37.50 -13.36 -22.50
CA ASP A 159 -38.85 -13.88 -22.64
C ASP A 159 -39.57 -13.38 -23.92
N GLU A 160 -38.88 -12.56 -24.73
CA GLU A 160 -39.33 -11.93 -25.97
C GLU A 160 -40.60 -11.04 -25.81
N ASN A 161 -41.05 -10.76 -24.56
CA ASN A 161 -42.27 -10.00 -24.31
C ASN A 161 -42.02 -8.48 -24.12
N SER A 162 -40.77 -8.11 -23.86
CA SER A 162 -40.40 -6.73 -23.57
C SER A 162 -39.07 -6.36 -24.27
N THR A 163 -38.67 -5.13 -24.11
CA THR A 163 -37.38 -4.64 -24.60
C THR A 163 -36.56 -4.05 -23.45
N GLU A 164 -35.24 -4.23 -23.54
CA GLU A 164 -34.27 -3.64 -22.61
C GLU A 164 -33.22 -2.83 -23.38
N PRO A 165 -32.60 -1.78 -22.79
CA PRO A 165 -31.52 -1.05 -23.44
C PRO A 165 -30.23 -1.89 -23.46
N VAL A 166 -29.52 -1.86 -24.59
CA VAL A 166 -28.20 -2.51 -24.74
C VAL A 166 -27.16 -1.83 -23.85
N VAL A 167 -27.29 -0.51 -23.71
CA VAL A 167 -26.45 0.36 -22.89
C VAL A 167 -27.29 1.52 -22.34
N LEU A 168 -26.96 2.08 -21.19
CA LEU A 168 -27.66 3.27 -20.68
C LEU A 168 -27.07 4.55 -21.30
N PRO A 169 -27.86 5.64 -21.39
CA PRO A 169 -27.38 6.95 -21.88
C PRO A 169 -26.21 7.52 -21.08
N ALA A 170 -26.12 7.18 -19.79
CA ALA A 170 -25.03 7.47 -18.86
C ALA A 170 -24.51 8.91 -18.92
N ALA A 171 -25.15 9.82 -18.19
CA ALA A 171 -24.70 11.21 -18.12
C ALA A 171 -23.36 11.40 -17.35
N ILE A 172 -22.88 10.39 -16.65
CA ILE A 172 -21.62 10.42 -15.90
C ILE A 172 -20.64 9.36 -16.44
N PRO A 173 -19.32 9.58 -16.38
CA PRO A 173 -18.29 8.63 -16.80
C PRO A 173 -18.10 7.50 -15.77
N ASN A 174 -19.17 6.71 -15.58
CA ASN A 174 -19.30 5.73 -14.49
C ASN A 174 -18.22 4.66 -14.50
N LEU A 175 -17.68 4.26 -15.67
CA LEU A 175 -16.59 3.28 -15.75
C LEU A 175 -15.37 3.70 -14.92
N LEU A 176 -14.98 4.97 -15.00
CA LEU A 176 -13.84 5.51 -14.25
C LEU A 176 -14.24 5.91 -12.84
N VAL A 177 -15.41 6.50 -12.65
CA VAL A 177 -15.85 6.98 -11.32
C VAL A 177 -16.03 5.83 -10.35
N ASN A 178 -16.79 4.82 -10.72
CA ASN A 178 -17.10 3.68 -9.84
C ASN A 178 -16.27 2.45 -10.11
N GLY A 179 -15.50 2.44 -11.19
CA GLY A 179 -14.67 1.30 -11.54
C GLY A 179 -15.46 0.00 -11.74
N GLY A 180 -14.81 -1.12 -11.48
CA GLY A 180 -15.47 -2.42 -11.52
C GLY A 180 -14.51 -3.60 -11.48
N THR A 181 -14.94 -4.67 -10.84
CA THR A 181 -14.19 -5.93 -10.74
C THR A 181 -15.00 -7.05 -11.39
N GLY A 182 -14.35 -7.96 -12.10
CA GLY A 182 -15.04 -9.11 -12.72
C GLY A 182 -14.08 -10.19 -13.17
N ILE A 183 -14.51 -11.44 -13.01
CA ILE A 183 -13.76 -12.61 -13.43
C ILE A 183 -14.54 -13.31 -14.54
N ALA A 184 -13.96 -13.37 -15.73
CA ALA A 184 -14.50 -14.07 -16.89
C ALA A 184 -13.65 -15.31 -17.21
N VAL A 185 -13.98 -16.01 -18.28
CA VAL A 185 -13.18 -17.15 -18.73
C VAL A 185 -11.90 -16.65 -19.42
N GLY A 186 -10.76 -16.99 -18.87
CA GLY A 186 -9.45 -16.62 -19.40
C GLY A 186 -9.05 -15.15 -19.25
N MET A 187 -9.89 -14.30 -18.62
CA MET A 187 -9.59 -12.88 -18.40
C MET A 187 -10.32 -12.34 -17.17
N ALA A 188 -9.78 -11.28 -16.58
CA ALA A 188 -10.37 -10.60 -15.45
C ALA A 188 -10.27 -9.09 -15.65
N THR A 189 -11.19 -8.34 -15.08
CA THR A 189 -11.14 -6.88 -15.01
C THR A 189 -11.05 -6.43 -13.56
N ASN A 190 -10.28 -5.38 -13.32
CA ASN A 190 -10.16 -4.72 -12.02
C ASN A 190 -9.84 -3.24 -12.25
N ILE A 191 -10.89 -2.44 -12.39
CA ILE A 191 -10.81 -1.02 -12.72
C ILE A 191 -10.95 -0.23 -11.41
N PRO A 192 -9.96 0.61 -11.04
CA PRO A 192 -10.03 1.41 -9.82
C PRO A 192 -11.06 2.54 -9.96
N THR A 193 -11.59 2.97 -8.83
CA THR A 193 -12.48 4.13 -8.76
C THR A 193 -11.68 5.43 -8.82
N HIS A 194 -12.32 6.52 -9.32
CA HIS A 194 -11.71 7.84 -9.44
C HIS A 194 -12.65 8.92 -8.92
N ASN A 195 -12.10 10.08 -8.64
CA ASN A 195 -12.88 11.25 -8.22
C ASN A 195 -13.74 11.78 -9.37
N LEU A 196 -15.05 11.96 -9.11
CA LEU A 196 -16.00 12.44 -10.13
C LEU A 196 -15.58 13.79 -10.74
N GLY A 197 -15.18 14.75 -9.90
CA GLY A 197 -14.77 16.08 -10.36
C GLY A 197 -13.52 16.02 -11.24
N GLU A 198 -12.50 15.23 -10.85
CA GLU A 198 -11.27 15.05 -11.63
C GLU A 198 -11.54 14.39 -12.98
N VAL A 199 -12.40 13.36 -13.01
CA VAL A 199 -12.73 12.68 -14.28
C VAL A 199 -13.49 13.60 -15.21
N ILE A 200 -14.43 14.41 -14.70
CA ILE A 200 -15.14 15.42 -15.50
C ILE A 200 -14.15 16.45 -16.06
N ASP A 201 -13.22 16.96 -15.26
CA ASP A 201 -12.17 17.87 -15.74
C ASP A 201 -11.32 17.23 -16.84
N GLY A 202 -10.96 15.94 -16.66
CA GLY A 202 -10.23 15.17 -17.67
C GLY A 202 -11.02 15.00 -18.98
N VAL A 203 -12.34 14.72 -18.91
CA VAL A 203 -13.21 14.65 -20.09
C VAL A 203 -13.26 16.02 -20.79
N CYS A 204 -13.44 17.11 -20.05
CA CYS A 204 -13.46 18.47 -20.62
C CYS A 204 -12.12 18.81 -21.27
N ALA A 205 -11.00 18.51 -20.63
CA ALA A 205 -9.66 18.73 -21.19
C ALA A 205 -9.42 17.91 -22.47
N ARG A 206 -9.90 16.65 -22.50
CA ARG A 206 -9.83 15.79 -23.70
C ARG A 206 -10.67 16.33 -24.87
N ILE A 207 -11.85 16.88 -24.59
CA ILE A 207 -12.70 17.53 -25.59
C ILE A 207 -12.01 18.78 -26.15
N ASP A 208 -11.39 19.60 -25.28
CA ASP A 208 -10.71 20.84 -25.70
C ASP A 208 -9.41 20.56 -26.48
N ASN A 209 -8.67 19.53 -26.09
CA ASN A 209 -7.44 19.10 -26.75
C ASN A 209 -7.46 17.60 -27.04
N PRO A 210 -7.92 17.18 -28.23
CA PRO A 210 -7.93 15.77 -28.63
C PRO A 210 -6.55 15.10 -28.72
N GLN A 211 -5.46 15.86 -28.63
CA GLN A 211 -4.09 15.36 -28.64
C GLN A 211 -3.41 15.50 -27.26
N ILE A 212 -4.16 15.72 -26.20
CA ILE A 212 -3.64 15.87 -24.85
C ILE A 212 -2.79 14.64 -24.46
N SER A 213 -1.61 14.88 -23.94
CA SER A 213 -0.69 13.83 -23.48
C SER A 213 -1.13 13.26 -22.13
N ILE A 214 -0.61 12.09 -21.78
CA ILE A 214 -0.85 11.50 -20.45
C ILE A 214 -0.29 12.39 -19.34
N GLU A 215 0.84 13.05 -19.58
CA GLU A 215 1.47 13.98 -18.62
C GLU A 215 0.55 15.16 -18.30
N GLU A 216 0.00 15.80 -19.32
CA GLU A 216 -0.96 16.89 -19.15
C GLU A 216 -2.28 16.40 -18.52
N MET A 217 -2.74 15.19 -18.89
CA MET A 217 -3.95 14.58 -18.31
C MET A 217 -3.84 14.36 -16.80
N LYS A 218 -2.63 14.10 -16.27
CA LYS A 218 -2.38 13.94 -14.82
C LYS A 218 -2.63 15.22 -14.02
N GLU A 219 -2.63 16.39 -14.66
CA GLU A 219 -2.99 17.64 -14.00
C GLU A 219 -4.48 17.66 -13.64
N HIS A 220 -5.31 17.00 -14.44
CA HIS A 220 -6.76 16.90 -14.28
C HIS A 220 -7.16 15.66 -13.48
N ILE A 221 -6.67 14.48 -13.84
CA ILE A 221 -6.93 13.20 -13.17
C ILE A 221 -5.64 12.75 -12.49
N LYS A 222 -5.56 12.95 -11.18
CA LYS A 222 -4.33 12.67 -10.41
C LYS A 222 -4.07 11.18 -10.24
N GLY A 223 -5.11 10.37 -10.18
CA GLY A 223 -5.04 8.94 -9.96
C GLY A 223 -6.30 8.37 -9.33
N PRO A 224 -6.26 7.12 -8.84
CA PRO A 224 -7.40 6.50 -8.21
C PRO A 224 -7.88 7.28 -6.98
N ASP A 225 -9.16 7.18 -6.69
CA ASP A 225 -9.77 7.73 -5.48
C ASP A 225 -10.78 6.71 -4.97
N PHE A 226 -10.35 5.90 -4.01
CA PHE A 226 -11.16 4.79 -3.50
C PHE A 226 -12.30 5.28 -2.61
N PRO A 227 -13.39 4.49 -2.47
CA PRO A 227 -14.53 4.82 -1.62
C PRO A 227 -14.16 5.03 -0.16
N MET A 228 -13.20 4.25 0.34
CA MET A 228 -12.65 4.37 1.69
C MET A 228 -11.39 5.23 1.66
N GLU A 229 -11.24 6.05 2.67
CA GLU A 229 -10.05 6.88 2.84
C GLU A 229 -8.83 5.99 3.09
N CYS A 230 -7.85 6.05 2.20
CA CYS A 230 -6.58 5.36 2.33
C CYS A 230 -5.48 6.17 1.65
N GLU A 231 -4.24 5.93 2.01
CA GLU A 231 -3.09 6.56 1.36
C GLU A 231 -2.66 5.74 0.15
N ILE A 232 -2.44 6.41 -0.98
CA ILE A 232 -1.85 5.81 -2.17
C ILE A 232 -0.37 6.14 -2.18
N ARG A 233 0.49 5.12 -2.27
CA ARG A 233 1.96 5.29 -2.25
C ARG A 233 2.57 5.04 -3.62
N GLY A 234 3.31 6.05 -4.10
CA GLY A 234 4.06 6.01 -5.37
C GLY A 234 3.23 6.32 -6.62
N TYR A 235 3.90 6.86 -7.62
CA TYR A 235 3.30 7.30 -8.90
C TYR A 235 3.50 6.30 -10.04
N LYS A 236 4.46 5.35 -9.92
CA LYS A 236 4.81 4.40 -11.00
C LYS A 236 3.63 3.52 -11.44
N GLY A 237 2.85 3.02 -10.47
CA GLY A 237 1.68 2.20 -10.77
C GLY A 237 0.59 2.98 -11.49
N ILE A 238 0.40 4.25 -11.10
CA ILE A 238 -0.56 5.18 -11.72
C ILE A 238 -0.15 5.46 -13.16
N ASP A 239 1.11 5.83 -13.39
CA ASP A 239 1.62 6.09 -14.74
C ASP A 239 1.49 4.87 -15.65
N SER A 240 1.79 3.68 -15.13
CA SER A 240 1.68 2.42 -15.86
C SER A 240 0.25 2.17 -16.35
N TYR A 241 -0.75 2.24 -15.46
CA TYR A 241 -2.12 1.93 -15.90
C TYR A 241 -2.74 3.06 -16.73
N PHE A 242 -2.36 4.31 -16.55
CA PHE A 242 -2.80 5.41 -17.41
C PHE A 242 -2.41 5.16 -18.86
N ARG A 243 -1.18 4.65 -19.09
CA ARG A 243 -0.65 4.37 -20.44
C ARG A 243 -1.12 3.03 -21.03
N THR A 244 -1.14 2.00 -20.21
CA THR A 244 -1.29 0.61 -20.68
C THR A 244 -2.58 -0.08 -20.25
N GLY A 245 -3.34 0.55 -19.34
CA GLY A 245 -4.49 -0.08 -18.69
C GLY A 245 -4.09 -1.12 -17.63
N ARG A 246 -2.79 -1.28 -17.31
CA ARG A 246 -2.30 -2.20 -16.28
C ARG A 246 -1.31 -1.53 -15.35
N GLY A 247 -1.42 -1.83 -14.07
CA GLY A 247 -0.51 -1.30 -13.05
C GLY A 247 -0.76 -1.93 -11.70
N SER A 248 0.11 -1.63 -10.75
CA SER A 248 -0.06 -2.02 -9.35
C SER A 248 0.02 -0.77 -8.48
N ILE A 249 -1.00 -0.55 -7.68
CA ILE A 249 -1.13 0.63 -6.81
C ILE A 249 -0.97 0.16 -5.38
N LYS A 250 0.01 0.71 -4.67
CA LYS A 250 0.23 0.44 -3.25
C LYS A 250 -0.72 1.32 -2.44
N MET A 251 -1.48 0.70 -1.54
CA MET A 251 -2.42 1.37 -0.63
C MET A 251 -2.04 1.10 0.81
N ARG A 252 -2.07 2.12 1.65
CA ARG A 252 -1.89 2.03 3.10
C ARG A 252 -3.11 2.53 3.83
N GLY A 253 -3.44 1.86 4.93
CA GLY A 253 -4.38 2.40 5.91
C GLY A 253 -3.77 3.56 6.69
N VAL A 254 -4.61 4.37 7.30
CA VAL A 254 -4.19 5.54 8.09
C VAL A 254 -4.05 5.14 9.55
N MET A 255 -2.85 5.35 10.09
CA MET A 255 -2.53 5.13 11.51
C MET A 255 -2.02 6.42 12.14
N GLU A 256 -2.45 6.69 13.36
CA GLU A 256 -2.06 7.83 14.16
C GLU A 256 -1.43 7.35 15.48
N VAL A 257 -0.26 7.87 15.82
CA VAL A 257 0.39 7.59 17.10
C VAL A 257 -0.01 8.66 18.10
N VAL A 258 -0.57 8.25 19.23
CA VAL A 258 -1.06 9.13 20.29
C VAL A 258 -0.46 8.71 21.63
N GLU A 259 0.01 9.69 22.41
CA GLU A 259 0.42 9.44 23.79
C GLU A 259 -0.80 9.39 24.71
N SER A 260 -0.94 8.30 25.44
CA SER A 260 -1.99 8.17 26.44
C SER A 260 -1.71 9.01 27.66
N LYS A 261 -2.76 9.46 28.35
CA LYS A 261 -2.67 10.13 29.66
C LYS A 261 -1.93 9.32 30.74
N THR A 262 -1.75 8.02 30.50
CA THR A 262 -1.03 7.09 31.40
C THR A 262 0.44 6.91 31.01
N GLY A 263 0.95 7.66 30.03
CA GLY A 263 2.34 7.61 29.54
C GLY A 263 2.67 6.38 28.66
N ALA A 264 1.69 5.59 28.26
CA ALA A 264 1.87 4.53 27.27
C ALA A 264 1.44 5.03 25.89
N ASN A 265 2.25 4.77 24.87
CA ASN A 265 1.91 5.11 23.49
C ASN A 265 0.77 4.21 22.98
N GLN A 266 -0.10 4.78 22.17
CA GLN A 266 -1.20 4.10 21.51
C GLN A 266 -1.11 4.35 19.99
N ILE A 267 -1.45 3.34 19.20
CA ILE A 267 -1.65 3.47 17.75
C ILE A 267 -3.15 3.38 17.50
N LEU A 268 -3.70 4.40 16.87
CA LEU A 268 -5.09 4.43 16.44
C LEU A 268 -5.15 4.16 14.94
N ILE A 269 -5.75 3.05 14.53
CA ILE A 269 -6.05 2.80 13.11
C ILE A 269 -7.33 3.59 12.79
N ARG A 270 -7.18 4.63 11.98
CA ARG A 270 -8.26 5.52 11.56
C ARG A 270 -8.96 5.04 10.30
N GLN A 271 -8.21 4.40 9.38
CA GLN A 271 -8.74 3.86 8.14
C GLN A 271 -7.97 2.60 7.73
N VAL A 272 -8.68 1.68 7.10
CA VAL A 272 -8.10 0.47 6.49
C VAL A 272 -8.05 0.64 4.96
N PRO A 273 -7.12 -0.01 4.25
CA PRO A 273 -7.07 0.04 2.80
C PRO A 273 -8.37 -0.46 2.17
N HIS A 274 -8.71 0.09 0.99
CA HIS A 274 -9.91 -0.33 0.26
C HIS A 274 -9.92 -1.85 -0.01
N GLY A 275 -11.07 -2.48 0.26
CA GLY A 275 -11.27 -3.93 0.10
C GLY A 275 -10.75 -4.79 1.25
N VAL A 276 -10.14 -4.20 2.28
CA VAL A 276 -9.71 -4.92 3.49
C VAL A 276 -10.87 -5.02 4.49
N ASN A 277 -11.16 -6.24 4.93
CA ASN A 277 -12.15 -6.49 5.98
C ASN A 277 -11.53 -6.18 7.35
N ARG A 278 -12.19 -5.29 8.10
CA ARG A 278 -11.72 -4.78 9.39
C ARG A 278 -11.62 -5.87 10.46
N ALA A 279 -12.62 -6.74 10.56
CA ALA A 279 -12.62 -7.84 11.53
C ALA A 279 -11.50 -8.86 11.26
N THR A 280 -11.28 -9.21 9.98
CA THR A 280 -10.18 -10.11 9.58
C THR A 280 -8.81 -9.50 9.89
N LEU A 281 -8.64 -8.19 9.69
CA LEU A 281 -7.41 -7.48 10.06
C LEU A 281 -7.13 -7.57 11.56
N GLN A 282 -8.14 -7.33 12.39
CA GLN A 282 -8.01 -7.42 13.86
C GLN A 282 -7.63 -8.84 14.29
N VAL A 283 -8.29 -9.87 13.74
CA VAL A 283 -7.94 -11.27 14.03
C VAL A 283 -6.48 -11.55 13.68
N ARG A 284 -6.01 -11.08 12.51
CA ARG A 284 -4.63 -11.26 12.08
C ARG A 284 -3.62 -10.59 13.01
N ILE A 285 -3.90 -9.36 13.46
CA ILE A 285 -3.05 -8.67 14.45
C ILE A 285 -3.00 -9.47 15.76
N ALA A 286 -4.15 -9.94 16.26
CA ALA A 286 -4.22 -10.74 17.49
C ALA A 286 -3.46 -12.08 17.37
N GLU A 287 -3.49 -12.72 16.19
CA GLU A 287 -2.67 -13.91 15.90
C GLU A 287 -1.18 -13.62 16.00
N LEU A 288 -0.70 -12.56 15.35
CA LEU A 288 0.72 -12.17 15.36
C LEU A 288 1.21 -11.83 16.78
N VAL A 289 0.37 -11.23 17.62
CA VAL A 289 0.67 -10.98 19.03
C VAL A 289 0.78 -12.31 19.80
N ARG A 290 -0.16 -13.24 19.58
CA ARG A 290 -0.15 -14.57 20.24
C ARG A 290 1.04 -15.43 19.80
N GLU A 291 1.42 -15.36 18.54
CA GLU A 291 2.60 -16.01 17.96
C GLU A 291 3.92 -15.36 18.38
N LYS A 292 3.86 -14.27 19.15
CA LYS A 292 5.02 -13.49 19.59
C LYS A 292 5.85 -12.92 18.44
N VAL A 293 5.22 -12.59 17.33
CA VAL A 293 5.84 -11.87 16.22
C VAL A 293 5.77 -10.36 16.48
N LEU A 294 4.63 -9.87 16.98
CA LEU A 294 4.43 -8.51 17.46
C LEU A 294 4.58 -8.50 18.99
N LEU A 295 5.79 -8.20 19.48
CA LEU A 295 6.11 -8.29 20.90
C LEU A 295 5.65 -7.06 21.70
N ASP A 296 5.56 -5.91 21.06
CA ASP A 296 5.41 -4.59 21.71
C ASP A 296 3.96 -4.16 21.91
N ILE A 297 3.02 -4.96 21.50
CA ILE A 297 1.59 -4.73 21.70
C ILE A 297 1.18 -5.35 23.03
N SER A 298 0.48 -4.57 23.88
CA SER A 298 -0.06 -5.01 25.17
C SER A 298 -1.56 -5.29 25.10
N GLY A 299 -2.31 -4.63 24.21
CA GLY A 299 -3.74 -4.81 24.06
C GLY A 299 -4.27 -4.18 22.78
N MET A 300 -5.48 -4.58 22.41
CA MET A 300 -6.21 -4.03 21.27
C MET A 300 -7.69 -3.89 21.62
N ARG A 301 -8.30 -2.77 21.24
CA ARG A 301 -9.73 -2.48 21.43
C ARG A 301 -10.32 -1.91 20.15
N ASP A 302 -11.51 -2.32 19.82
CA ASP A 302 -12.30 -1.68 18.77
C ASP A 302 -13.19 -0.61 19.39
N LEU A 303 -12.97 0.64 19.00
CA LEU A 303 -13.74 1.82 19.42
C LEU A 303 -14.51 2.41 18.23
N SER A 304 -14.62 1.66 17.14
CA SER A 304 -15.25 2.14 15.92
C SER A 304 -16.76 2.35 16.11
N ASP A 305 -17.21 3.45 15.53
CA ASP A 305 -18.63 3.77 15.34
C ASP A 305 -18.91 3.82 13.81
N GLU A 306 -19.44 4.92 13.33
CA GLU A 306 -19.53 5.21 11.87
C GLU A 306 -18.13 5.37 11.25
N ASN A 307 -17.14 5.77 12.06
CA ASN A 307 -15.75 5.92 11.68
C ASN A 307 -14.89 4.79 12.25
N THR A 308 -13.92 4.34 11.50
CA THR A 308 -12.96 3.33 11.96
C THR A 308 -12.08 3.90 13.07
N CYS A 309 -12.02 3.21 14.21
CA CYS A 309 -11.13 3.55 15.31
C CYS A 309 -10.72 2.29 16.07
N ILE A 310 -9.62 1.64 15.65
CA ILE A 310 -9.07 0.49 16.38
C ILE A 310 -7.88 1.00 17.17
N GLU A 311 -7.97 0.90 18.50
CA GLU A 311 -6.91 1.29 19.44
C GLU A 311 -5.98 0.10 19.67
N ILE A 312 -4.70 0.29 19.44
CA ILE A 312 -3.63 -0.66 19.78
C ILE A 312 -2.79 -0.01 20.88
N THR A 313 -2.83 -0.57 22.07
CA THR A 313 -2.04 -0.11 23.22
C THR A 313 -0.67 -0.77 23.18
N LEU A 314 0.39 0.03 23.23
CA LEU A 314 1.76 -0.45 23.24
C LEU A 314 2.27 -0.73 24.67
N LYS A 315 3.37 -1.49 24.78
CA LYS A 315 4.14 -1.60 26.01
C LYS A 315 4.87 -0.29 26.29
N ARG A 316 5.26 -0.08 27.55
CA ARG A 316 5.87 1.18 28.00
C ARG A 316 7.18 1.54 27.27
N ASP A 317 7.99 0.51 26.94
CA ASP A 317 9.30 0.67 26.30
C ASP A 317 9.25 0.47 24.78
N ALA A 318 8.05 0.36 24.20
CA ALA A 318 7.87 0.12 22.78
C ALA A 318 8.11 1.39 21.95
N ARG A 319 8.78 1.24 20.81
CA ARG A 319 8.92 2.31 19.81
C ARG A 319 7.76 2.29 18.84
N PRO A 320 6.87 3.30 18.84
CA PRO A 320 5.65 3.26 18.03
C PRO A 320 5.91 3.07 16.53
N GLN A 321 6.96 3.73 15.99
CA GLN A 321 7.27 3.67 14.57
C GLN A 321 7.66 2.25 14.11
N VAL A 322 8.37 1.51 14.95
CA VAL A 322 8.72 0.10 14.65
C VAL A 322 7.45 -0.75 14.56
N VAL A 323 6.50 -0.57 15.49
CA VAL A 323 5.23 -1.30 15.47
C VAL A 323 4.38 -0.92 14.26
N VAL A 324 4.33 0.37 13.88
CA VAL A 324 3.66 0.85 12.66
C VAL A 324 4.25 0.18 11.41
N ASN A 325 5.57 0.14 11.29
CA ASN A 325 6.25 -0.52 10.18
C ASN A 325 5.97 -2.04 10.14
N GLN A 326 5.98 -2.69 11.31
CA GLN A 326 5.61 -4.10 11.43
C GLN A 326 4.16 -4.36 11.01
N LEU A 327 3.22 -3.50 11.40
CA LEU A 327 1.81 -3.60 11.00
C LEU A 327 1.67 -3.47 9.48
N PHE A 328 2.36 -2.54 8.83
CA PHE A 328 2.37 -2.43 7.37
C PHE A 328 2.94 -3.69 6.69
N LYS A 329 4.03 -4.24 7.19
CA LYS A 329 4.71 -5.38 6.54
C LYS A 329 4.02 -6.72 6.77
N LEU A 330 3.41 -6.93 7.94
CA LEU A 330 2.91 -8.24 8.39
C LEU A 330 1.39 -8.38 8.28
N THR A 331 0.69 -7.30 7.99
CA THR A 331 -0.78 -7.28 7.92
C THR A 331 -1.28 -6.63 6.64
N ALA A 332 -2.60 -6.65 6.43
CA ALA A 332 -3.23 -5.98 5.31
C ALA A 332 -3.35 -4.45 5.48
N MET A 333 -2.66 -3.83 6.46
CA MET A 333 -2.56 -2.38 6.57
C MET A 333 -1.79 -1.75 5.39
N GLU A 334 -0.90 -2.50 4.73
CA GLU A 334 -0.39 -2.18 3.40
C GLU A 334 -0.80 -3.30 2.44
N THR A 335 -1.42 -2.93 1.32
CA THR A 335 -1.83 -3.88 0.27
C THR A 335 -1.66 -3.27 -1.11
N SER A 336 -1.72 -4.10 -2.15
CA SER A 336 -1.61 -3.63 -3.52
C SER A 336 -2.89 -3.91 -4.29
N PHE A 337 -3.37 -2.90 -5.04
CA PHE A 337 -4.46 -3.02 -5.98
C PHE A 337 -3.90 -3.26 -7.39
N GLY A 338 -4.10 -4.45 -7.93
CA GLY A 338 -3.68 -4.80 -9.29
C GLY A 338 -4.67 -4.26 -10.31
N VAL A 339 -4.32 -3.17 -11.00
CA VAL A 339 -5.17 -2.56 -12.03
C VAL A 339 -5.15 -3.38 -13.30
N ASN A 340 -6.34 -3.65 -13.85
CA ASN A 340 -6.55 -4.25 -15.16
C ASN A 340 -7.80 -3.65 -15.80
N MET A 341 -7.64 -2.62 -16.63
CA MET A 341 -8.74 -1.88 -17.24
C MET A 341 -9.25 -2.60 -18.50
N LEU A 342 -9.89 -3.75 -18.30
CA LEU A 342 -10.50 -4.53 -19.36
C LEU A 342 -12.03 -4.28 -19.38
N ALA A 343 -12.55 -3.80 -20.48
CA ALA A 343 -13.99 -3.54 -20.66
C ALA A 343 -14.48 -3.98 -22.05
N ILE A 344 -15.78 -4.08 -22.23
CA ILE A 344 -16.36 -4.33 -23.55
C ILE A 344 -16.43 -3.00 -24.31
N HIS A 345 -15.73 -2.93 -25.42
CA HIS A 345 -15.77 -1.84 -26.37
C HIS A 345 -16.09 -2.40 -27.75
N GLU A 346 -17.07 -1.82 -28.45
CA GLU A 346 -17.54 -2.32 -29.76
C GLU A 346 -17.83 -3.84 -29.78
N ARG A 347 -18.49 -4.35 -28.74
CA ARG A 347 -18.84 -5.77 -28.55
C ARG A 347 -17.63 -6.70 -28.43
N ARG A 348 -16.44 -6.19 -28.12
CA ARG A 348 -15.21 -6.99 -27.91
C ARG A 348 -14.54 -6.60 -26.59
N PRO A 349 -13.94 -7.54 -25.87
CA PRO A 349 -13.11 -7.21 -24.73
C PRO A 349 -11.86 -6.46 -25.20
N LYS A 350 -11.63 -5.25 -24.70
CA LYS A 350 -10.46 -4.40 -25.02
C LYS A 350 -9.79 -3.96 -23.73
N GLN A 351 -8.46 -4.03 -23.70
CA GLN A 351 -7.66 -3.38 -22.67
C GLN A 351 -7.64 -1.88 -22.98
N LEU A 352 -8.14 -1.08 -22.05
CA LEU A 352 -8.25 0.37 -22.22
C LEU A 352 -7.11 1.08 -21.48
N SER A 353 -6.49 2.07 -22.11
CA SER A 353 -5.75 3.11 -21.42
C SER A 353 -6.72 4.12 -20.79
N LEU A 354 -6.21 5.07 -19.99
CA LEU A 354 -7.05 6.14 -19.46
C LEU A 354 -7.71 6.95 -20.59
N LEU A 355 -6.93 7.31 -21.62
CA LEU A 355 -7.46 8.08 -22.76
C LEU A 355 -8.49 7.28 -23.55
N ASP A 356 -8.28 5.97 -23.79
CA ASP A 356 -9.29 5.12 -24.46
C ASP A 356 -10.61 5.09 -23.67
N ALA A 357 -10.56 5.07 -22.35
CA ALA A 357 -11.76 5.07 -21.52
C ALA A 357 -12.51 6.40 -21.58
N LEU A 358 -11.78 7.53 -21.61
CA LEU A 358 -12.37 8.85 -21.81
C LEU A 358 -12.99 8.99 -23.21
N ASP A 359 -12.29 8.56 -24.24
CA ASP A 359 -12.76 8.59 -25.63
C ASP A 359 -14.03 7.76 -25.82
N ALA A 360 -14.10 6.56 -25.25
CA ALA A 360 -15.28 5.70 -25.30
C ALA A 360 -16.51 6.37 -24.66
N PHE A 361 -16.32 7.09 -23.56
CA PHE A 361 -17.38 7.85 -22.92
C PHE A 361 -17.80 9.07 -23.76
N ILE A 362 -16.85 9.87 -24.26
CA ILE A 362 -17.12 11.05 -25.09
C ILE A 362 -17.91 10.65 -26.35
N GLU A 363 -17.47 9.58 -27.04
CA GLU A 363 -18.16 9.09 -28.24
C GLU A 363 -19.58 8.63 -27.94
N HIS A 364 -19.76 7.92 -26.83
CA HIS A 364 -21.09 7.51 -26.38
C HIS A 364 -21.99 8.71 -26.09
N ARG A 365 -21.51 9.70 -25.34
CA ARG A 365 -22.31 10.93 -25.06
C ARG A 365 -22.62 11.70 -26.32
N ARG A 366 -21.66 11.77 -27.26
CA ARG A 366 -21.89 12.39 -28.57
C ARG A 366 -23.06 11.71 -29.32
N GLU A 367 -23.09 10.39 -29.36
CA GLU A 367 -24.17 9.63 -29.99
C GLU A 367 -25.51 9.87 -29.28
N VAL A 368 -25.52 9.84 -27.96
CA VAL A 368 -26.72 10.10 -27.14
C VAL A 368 -27.27 11.48 -27.43
N ILE A 369 -26.46 12.54 -27.47
CA ILE A 369 -26.95 13.91 -27.76
C ILE A 369 -27.44 14.01 -29.18
N ILE A 370 -26.80 13.46 -30.17
CA ILE A 370 -27.21 13.45 -31.56
C ILE A 370 -28.58 12.75 -31.69
N ARG A 371 -28.77 11.58 -31.09
CA ARG A 371 -30.03 10.83 -31.11
C ARG A 371 -31.14 11.60 -30.37
N ARG A 372 -30.84 12.13 -29.18
CA ARG A 372 -31.74 13.00 -28.42
C ARG A 372 -32.22 14.19 -29.26
N THR A 373 -31.29 14.88 -29.88
CA THR A 373 -31.60 16.06 -30.70
C THR A 373 -32.44 15.69 -31.92
N ARG A 374 -32.17 14.56 -32.58
CA ARG A 374 -32.99 14.03 -33.66
C ARG A 374 -34.43 13.70 -33.22
N TYR A 375 -34.55 13.08 -32.05
CA TYR A 375 -35.85 12.78 -31.47
C TYR A 375 -36.64 14.06 -31.16
N LEU A 376 -35.98 15.04 -30.50
CA LEU A 376 -36.60 16.33 -30.18
C LEU A 376 -36.95 17.11 -31.45
N LEU A 377 -36.05 17.12 -32.44
CA LEU A 377 -36.32 17.74 -33.75
C LEU A 377 -37.56 17.11 -34.39
N ARG A 378 -37.64 15.79 -34.49
CA ARG A 378 -38.80 15.07 -35.04
C ARG A 378 -40.10 15.45 -34.28
N LYS A 379 -40.05 15.52 -32.95
CA LYS A 379 -41.22 15.91 -32.13
C LYS A 379 -41.59 17.37 -32.32
N ALA A 380 -40.63 18.27 -32.42
CA ALA A 380 -40.86 19.69 -32.71
C ALA A 380 -41.42 19.89 -34.11
N GLU A 381 -40.91 19.17 -35.12
CA GLU A 381 -41.45 19.19 -36.50
C GLU A 381 -42.90 18.66 -36.55
N GLU A 382 -43.19 17.52 -35.86
CA GLU A 382 -44.55 16.99 -35.75
C GLU A 382 -45.51 18.00 -35.07
N ARG A 383 -45.04 18.74 -34.07
CA ARG A 383 -45.84 19.76 -33.38
C ARG A 383 -46.01 21.00 -34.22
N ALA A 384 -44.97 21.48 -34.90
CA ALA A 384 -45.02 22.60 -35.84
C ALA A 384 -46.00 22.34 -36.97
N GLU A 385 -45.96 21.13 -37.57
CA GLU A 385 -46.89 20.68 -38.61
C GLU A 385 -48.36 20.79 -38.16
N ASN A 386 -48.67 20.39 -36.92
CA ASN A 386 -50.03 20.54 -36.38
C ASN A 386 -50.42 22.01 -36.15
N LEU A 387 -49.45 22.83 -35.63
CA LEU A 387 -49.72 24.27 -35.43
C LEU A 387 -49.87 25.02 -36.74
N GLU A 388 -49.16 24.70 -37.81
CA GLU A 388 -49.32 25.16 -39.16
C GLU A 388 -50.74 24.88 -39.62
N ALA A 389 -51.24 23.67 -39.44
CA ALA A 389 -52.61 23.30 -39.79
C ALA A 389 -53.65 24.13 -39.03
N TYR A 390 -53.43 24.41 -37.75
CA TYR A 390 -54.34 25.23 -36.94
C TYR A 390 -54.36 26.70 -37.42
N LEU A 391 -53.15 27.26 -37.67
CA LEU A 391 -53.11 28.68 -38.17
C LEU A 391 -53.77 28.86 -39.53
N LEU A 392 -53.50 27.86 -40.44
CA LEU A 392 -54.15 27.86 -41.75
C LEU A 392 -55.66 27.68 -41.65
N ALA A 393 -56.15 26.77 -40.82
CA ALA A 393 -57.58 26.56 -40.60
C ALA A 393 -58.24 27.75 -39.95
N LEU A 394 -57.62 28.44 -39.01
CA LEU A 394 -58.17 29.67 -38.39
C LEU A 394 -58.18 30.83 -39.35
N GLY A 395 -57.22 30.98 -40.26
CA GLY A 395 -57.22 32.00 -41.33
C GLY A 395 -58.32 31.83 -42.37
N HIS A 396 -58.92 30.61 -42.50
CA HIS A 396 -60.01 30.31 -43.45
C HIS A 396 -61.13 29.50 -42.81
N LEU A 397 -61.50 29.91 -41.63
CA LEU A 397 -62.43 29.20 -40.75
C LEU A 397 -63.79 28.88 -41.43
N ASP A 398 -64.36 29.81 -42.22
CA ASP A 398 -65.65 29.61 -42.86
C ASP A 398 -65.60 28.46 -43.88
N ASP A 399 -64.54 28.35 -44.66
CA ASP A 399 -64.38 27.27 -45.65
C ASP A 399 -64.22 25.92 -44.96
N PHE A 400 -63.46 25.81 -43.91
CA PHE A 400 -63.27 24.54 -43.14
C PHE A 400 -64.61 24.15 -42.47
N ILE A 401 -65.31 25.07 -41.80
CA ILE A 401 -66.62 24.79 -41.22
C ILE A 401 -67.61 24.31 -42.28
N ARG A 402 -67.66 24.94 -43.45
CA ARG A 402 -68.51 24.51 -44.58
C ARG A 402 -68.17 23.08 -45.00
N ILE A 403 -66.92 22.77 -45.25
CA ILE A 403 -66.51 21.45 -45.70
C ILE A 403 -66.87 20.35 -44.67
N ILE A 404 -66.65 20.66 -43.36
CA ILE A 404 -67.01 19.71 -42.31
C ILE A 404 -68.49 19.50 -42.16
N ARG A 405 -69.32 20.58 -42.27
CA ARG A 405 -70.77 20.49 -42.16
C ARG A 405 -71.46 19.79 -43.35
N GLU A 406 -70.88 19.91 -44.54
CA GLU A 406 -71.38 19.24 -45.74
C GLU A 406 -70.97 17.79 -45.83
N SER A 407 -70.08 17.34 -45.05
CA SER A 407 -69.60 15.95 -45.01
C SER A 407 -70.53 15.10 -44.15
N ARG A 408 -70.83 13.87 -44.62
CA ARG A 408 -71.74 12.93 -43.97
C ARG A 408 -71.13 12.22 -42.76
N ASN A 409 -69.80 12.04 -42.78
CA ASN A 409 -69.08 11.40 -41.73
C ASN A 409 -67.63 11.95 -41.65
N ARG A 410 -66.84 11.52 -40.60
CA ARG A 410 -65.46 11.96 -40.36
C ARG A 410 -64.50 11.59 -41.52
N ASP A 411 -64.73 10.47 -42.18
CA ASP A 411 -63.83 9.99 -43.22
C ASP A 411 -64.07 10.83 -44.53
N GLU A 412 -65.31 11.14 -44.86
CA GLU A 412 -65.61 12.03 -45.94
C GLU A 412 -65.07 13.45 -45.73
N ALA A 413 -65.22 14.00 -44.50
CA ALA A 413 -64.59 15.27 -44.14
C ALA A 413 -63.06 15.22 -44.29
N ARG A 414 -62.39 14.08 -43.91
CA ARG A 414 -60.95 13.87 -44.06
C ARG A 414 -60.55 13.92 -45.53
N GLU A 415 -61.22 13.18 -46.41
CA GLU A 415 -60.95 13.19 -47.85
C GLU A 415 -61.18 14.54 -48.53
N ARG A 416 -62.21 15.25 -48.16
CA ARG A 416 -62.45 16.59 -48.67
C ARG A 416 -61.42 17.62 -48.19
N LEU A 417 -60.96 17.53 -46.94
CA LEU A 417 -59.94 18.43 -46.43
C LEU A 417 -58.58 18.15 -47.09
N LYS A 418 -58.21 16.86 -47.37
CA LYS A 418 -57.07 16.51 -48.18
C LYS A 418 -57.09 17.04 -49.57
N ALA A 419 -58.29 17.08 -50.21
CA ALA A 419 -58.51 17.61 -51.53
C ALA A 419 -58.57 19.14 -51.60
N TYR A 420 -58.67 19.83 -50.45
CA TYR A 420 -58.68 21.28 -50.39
C TYR A 420 -57.31 21.87 -50.62
N HIS A 421 -57.20 22.71 -51.64
CA HIS A 421 -55.95 23.33 -52.11
C HIS A 421 -55.84 24.77 -51.59
N PHE A 422 -54.92 24.97 -50.63
CA PHE A 422 -54.71 26.26 -50.00
C PHE A 422 -53.73 27.12 -50.79
N PRO A 423 -53.94 28.40 -51.08
CA PRO A 423 -52.94 29.24 -51.75
C PRO A 423 -51.70 29.48 -50.91
N VAL A 424 -50.49 29.18 -51.42
CA VAL A 424 -49.21 29.39 -50.71
C VAL A 424 -48.98 30.82 -50.30
N LYS A 425 -49.41 31.81 -51.12
CA LYS A 425 -49.25 33.21 -50.81
C LYS A 425 -49.99 33.61 -49.51
N THR A 426 -51.08 32.91 -49.19
CA THR A 426 -51.82 33.17 -47.95
C THR A 426 -51.12 32.61 -46.72
N ALA A 427 -50.45 31.51 -46.85
CA ALA A 427 -49.60 30.93 -45.78
C ALA A 427 -48.45 31.89 -45.47
N GLU A 428 -47.77 32.39 -46.51
CA GLU A 428 -46.69 33.38 -46.35
C GLU A 428 -47.20 34.69 -45.73
N ALA A 429 -48.40 35.16 -46.09
CA ALA A 429 -49.00 36.31 -45.50
C ALA A 429 -49.39 36.16 -44.02
N LEU A 430 -49.57 34.88 -43.56
CA LEU A 430 -49.81 34.56 -42.16
C LEU A 430 -48.50 34.37 -41.40
N GLY A 431 -47.34 34.51 -42.05
CA GLY A 431 -46.03 34.35 -41.46
C GLY A 431 -45.69 32.87 -41.19
N ILE A 432 -46.33 31.94 -41.92
CA ILE A 432 -46.09 30.50 -41.75
C ILE A 432 -44.95 30.09 -42.65
N LEU A 433 -43.90 29.53 -42.07
CA LEU A 433 -42.73 29.00 -42.77
C LEU A 433 -43.05 27.58 -43.23
N ILE A 434 -43.44 27.40 -44.49
CA ILE A 434 -43.79 26.10 -45.06
C ILE A 434 -42.55 25.24 -45.12
N ARG A 435 -42.50 24.22 -44.29
CA ARG A 435 -41.34 23.29 -44.17
C ARG A 435 -41.53 22.00 -44.93
N SER A 436 -42.74 21.53 -45.05
CA SER A 436 -43.06 20.29 -45.74
C SER A 436 -43.13 20.53 -47.25
N GLN A 437 -41.98 20.41 -47.91
CA GLN A 437 -41.93 20.51 -49.40
C GLN A 437 -42.90 19.55 -50.12
N PRO A 438 -43.18 18.32 -49.63
CA PRO A 438 -44.19 17.46 -50.22
C PRO A 438 -45.60 17.99 -50.16
N SER A 439 -45.91 18.94 -49.25
CA SER A 439 -47.22 19.56 -49.12
C SER A 439 -47.47 20.72 -50.10
N VAL A 440 -46.41 21.12 -50.82
CA VAL A 440 -46.54 22.21 -51.82
C VAL A 440 -46.51 21.63 -53.22
N VAL A 441 -47.67 21.72 -53.92
CA VAL A 441 -47.75 21.30 -55.34
C VAL A 441 -48.07 22.55 -56.18
N GLY A 442 -47.03 23.10 -56.83
CA GLY A 442 -47.09 24.37 -57.53
C GLY A 442 -47.28 25.54 -56.54
N ASP A 443 -48.28 26.39 -56.77
CA ASP A 443 -48.69 27.52 -55.90
C ASP A 443 -49.72 27.13 -54.82
N LYS A 444 -49.86 25.80 -54.51
CA LYS A 444 -50.94 25.33 -53.64
C LYS A 444 -50.38 24.46 -52.56
N TYR A 445 -50.86 24.64 -51.32
CA TYR A 445 -50.55 23.81 -50.16
C TYR A 445 -51.59 22.72 -49.98
N ILE A 446 -51.16 21.47 -49.79
CA ILE A 446 -52.03 20.32 -49.56
C ILE A 446 -51.75 19.82 -48.15
N PHE A 447 -52.79 19.62 -47.34
CA PHE A 447 -52.66 19.12 -45.96
C PHE A 447 -52.21 17.67 -45.95
N THR A 448 -51.27 17.37 -45.02
CA THR A 448 -50.93 16.02 -44.69
C THR A 448 -52.06 15.35 -43.93
N GLU A 449 -52.03 14.02 -43.84
CA GLU A 449 -53.01 13.26 -43.08
C GLU A 449 -53.00 13.61 -41.60
N ARG A 450 -51.82 13.88 -41.03
CA ARG A 450 -51.66 14.38 -39.66
C ARG A 450 -52.32 15.73 -39.46
N GLN A 451 -52.10 16.66 -40.31
CA GLN A 451 -52.69 17.97 -40.32
C GLN A 451 -54.20 17.94 -40.37
N VAL A 452 -54.76 17.13 -41.28
CA VAL A 452 -56.20 16.93 -41.40
C VAL A 452 -56.80 16.35 -40.12
N ASN A 453 -56.19 15.37 -39.54
CA ASN A 453 -56.62 14.82 -38.25
C ASN A 453 -56.56 15.85 -37.13
N ALA A 454 -55.51 16.65 -37.05
CA ALA A 454 -55.39 17.77 -36.09
C ALA A 454 -56.48 18.78 -36.24
N ILE A 455 -56.82 19.18 -37.47
CA ILE A 455 -57.91 20.09 -37.76
C ILE A 455 -59.28 19.53 -37.31
N LEU A 456 -59.55 18.22 -37.59
CA LEU A 456 -60.80 17.56 -37.19
C LEU A 456 -60.94 17.36 -35.66
N GLU A 457 -59.82 17.47 -34.93
CA GLU A 457 -59.81 17.44 -33.48
C GLU A 457 -59.83 18.80 -32.79
N LEU A 458 -59.87 19.92 -33.57
CA LEU A 458 -59.98 21.27 -33.05
C LEU A 458 -61.23 21.46 -32.20
N ARG A 459 -61.01 21.96 -31.01
CA ARG A 459 -62.13 22.28 -30.09
C ARG A 459 -62.67 23.71 -30.31
N LEU A 460 -64.01 23.93 -30.19
CA LEU A 460 -64.63 25.23 -30.44
C LEU A 460 -64.00 26.41 -29.68
N TYR A 461 -63.46 26.20 -28.46
CA TYR A 461 -62.87 27.32 -27.71
C TYR A 461 -61.48 27.72 -28.29
N GLN A 462 -60.79 26.84 -29.04
CA GLN A 462 -59.57 27.18 -29.72
C GLN A 462 -59.73 28.08 -30.94
N LEU A 463 -60.96 28.37 -31.33
CA LEU A 463 -61.26 29.25 -32.44
C LEU A 463 -61.37 30.76 -32.04
N THR A 464 -61.03 31.10 -30.79
CA THR A 464 -61.04 32.46 -30.30
C THR A 464 -59.80 33.23 -30.71
N ALA A 465 -59.87 34.57 -30.87
CA ALA A 465 -58.76 35.41 -31.25
C ALA A 465 -57.56 35.32 -30.23
N MET A 466 -57.87 35.20 -28.93
CA MET A 466 -56.82 35.02 -27.92
C MET A 466 -56.06 33.69 -28.06
N GLU A 467 -56.75 32.64 -28.49
CA GLU A 467 -56.08 31.34 -28.72
C GLU A 467 -55.22 31.35 -30.00
N HIS A 468 -55.63 32.12 -31.02
CA HIS A 468 -54.88 32.36 -32.25
C HIS A 468 -53.50 32.96 -31.93
N ASP A 469 -53.41 33.99 -31.09
CA ASP A 469 -52.13 34.59 -30.69
C ASP A 469 -51.23 33.59 -29.87
N LYS A 470 -51.89 32.79 -29.03
CA LYS A 470 -51.14 31.73 -28.30
C LYS A 470 -50.57 30.68 -29.24
N ILE A 471 -51.37 30.20 -30.20
CA ILE A 471 -50.92 29.20 -31.18
C ILE A 471 -49.78 29.76 -32.03
N LYS A 472 -49.82 31.02 -32.41
CA LYS A 472 -48.79 31.71 -33.18
C LYS A 472 -47.47 31.82 -32.35
N ASN A 473 -47.58 32.30 -31.13
CA ASN A 473 -46.43 32.43 -30.24
C ASN A 473 -45.77 31.04 -29.96
N GLU A 474 -46.57 29.98 -29.76
CA GLU A 474 -46.07 28.60 -29.62
C GLU A 474 -45.37 28.14 -30.91
N TYR A 475 -45.95 28.44 -32.08
CA TYR A 475 -45.35 28.11 -33.38
C TYR A 475 -43.98 28.79 -33.55
N ASP A 476 -43.89 30.08 -33.31
CA ASP A 476 -42.65 30.86 -33.42
C ASP A 476 -41.57 30.32 -32.47
N ALA A 477 -41.93 29.97 -31.23
CA ALA A 477 -41.01 29.35 -30.26
C ALA A 477 -40.50 28.00 -30.75
N ILE A 478 -41.39 27.14 -31.27
CA ILE A 478 -40.97 25.82 -31.80
C ILE A 478 -40.07 25.96 -33.03
N LEU A 479 -40.29 26.98 -33.86
CA LEU A 479 -39.42 27.28 -34.99
C LEU A 479 -38.00 27.65 -34.54
N GLU A 480 -37.85 28.37 -33.44
CA GLU A 480 -36.54 28.67 -32.88
C GLU A 480 -35.88 27.39 -32.31
N GLU A 481 -36.64 26.54 -31.59
CA GLU A 481 -36.14 25.24 -31.13
C GLU A 481 -35.68 24.36 -32.30
N ILE A 482 -36.43 24.28 -33.40
CA ILE A 482 -36.05 23.52 -34.58
C ILE A 482 -34.77 24.08 -35.21
N ARG A 483 -34.58 25.41 -35.26
CA ARG A 483 -33.36 26.03 -35.76
C ARG A 483 -32.16 25.64 -34.87
N ASP A 484 -32.35 25.70 -33.56
CA ASP A 484 -31.30 25.30 -32.61
C ASP A 484 -30.94 23.80 -32.74
N TYR A 485 -31.93 22.90 -32.84
CA TYR A 485 -31.69 21.47 -33.06
C TYR A 485 -30.96 21.19 -34.38
N LEU A 486 -31.26 21.91 -35.46
CA LEU A 486 -30.57 21.79 -36.73
C LEU A 486 -29.13 22.32 -36.65
N ASP A 487 -28.91 23.41 -35.92
CA ASP A 487 -27.57 23.96 -35.66
C ASP A 487 -26.75 22.97 -34.84
N ILE A 488 -27.32 22.38 -33.78
CA ILE A 488 -26.67 21.35 -32.98
C ILE A 488 -26.28 20.14 -33.85
N LEU A 489 -27.19 19.66 -34.71
CA LEU A 489 -26.92 18.52 -35.58
C LEU A 489 -25.91 18.84 -36.71
N GLY A 490 -25.79 20.11 -37.07
CA GLY A 490 -24.84 20.58 -38.09
C GLY A 490 -23.43 20.91 -37.58
N SER A 491 -23.24 20.98 -36.24
CA SER A 491 -21.98 21.44 -35.64
C SER A 491 -21.49 20.49 -34.55
N GLU A 492 -20.41 19.78 -34.83
CA GLU A 492 -19.74 18.90 -33.84
C GLU A 492 -19.29 19.69 -32.60
N ALA A 493 -18.80 20.92 -32.78
CA ALA A 493 -18.40 21.79 -31.67
C ALA A 493 -19.56 22.13 -30.73
N ARG A 494 -20.80 22.31 -31.27
CA ARG A 494 -22.01 22.51 -30.44
C ARG A 494 -22.34 21.27 -29.64
N VAL A 495 -22.29 20.09 -30.24
CA VAL A 495 -22.49 18.79 -29.52
C VAL A 495 -21.51 18.61 -28.38
N LEU A 496 -20.22 18.82 -28.63
CA LEU A 496 -19.15 18.73 -27.62
C LEU A 496 -19.33 19.82 -26.52
N GLY A 497 -19.76 21.02 -26.89
CA GLY A 497 -20.12 22.08 -25.93
C GLY A 497 -21.22 21.65 -24.96
N ILE A 498 -22.28 21.05 -25.46
CA ILE A 498 -23.41 20.55 -24.65
C ILE A 498 -22.92 19.44 -23.69
N ILE A 499 -22.06 18.54 -24.14
CA ILE A 499 -21.44 17.50 -23.25
C ILE A 499 -20.73 18.17 -22.09
N LYS A 500 -19.90 19.18 -22.36
CA LYS A 500 -19.17 19.92 -21.33
C LYS A 500 -20.11 20.61 -20.33
N ASP A 501 -21.10 21.32 -20.83
CA ASP A 501 -22.03 22.06 -19.98
C ASP A 501 -22.82 21.14 -19.03
N GLU A 502 -23.31 20.00 -19.54
CA GLU A 502 -24.04 19.01 -18.75
C GLU A 502 -23.09 18.35 -17.69
N LEU A 503 -21.84 18.05 -18.04
CA LEU A 503 -20.88 17.49 -17.11
C LEU A 503 -20.46 18.50 -16.04
N LEU A 504 -20.26 19.76 -16.38
CA LEU A 504 -19.94 20.83 -15.43
C LEU A 504 -21.08 21.06 -14.44
N GLU A 505 -22.36 21.02 -14.89
CA GLU A 505 -23.52 21.08 -14.01
C GLU A 505 -23.54 19.89 -13.01
N ILE A 506 -23.24 18.69 -13.50
CA ILE A 506 -23.12 17.50 -12.63
C ILE A 506 -21.97 17.66 -11.63
N LYS A 507 -20.80 18.17 -12.07
CA LYS A 507 -19.68 18.46 -11.21
C LYS A 507 -20.04 19.45 -10.10
N GLU A 508 -20.66 20.56 -10.44
CA GLU A 508 -21.07 21.58 -9.48
C GLU A 508 -22.01 21.03 -8.39
N LYS A 509 -22.92 20.13 -8.78
CA LYS A 509 -23.92 19.57 -7.86
C LYS A 509 -23.44 18.42 -7.02
N TYR A 510 -22.55 17.58 -7.54
CA TYR A 510 -22.25 16.26 -6.93
C TYR A 510 -20.78 15.96 -6.69
N ALA A 511 -19.83 16.79 -7.19
CA ALA A 511 -18.44 16.54 -6.95
C ALA A 511 -18.09 16.67 -5.46
N THR A 512 -17.35 15.70 -4.96
CA THR A 512 -16.82 15.66 -3.59
C THR A 512 -15.29 15.77 -3.60
N PRO A 513 -14.66 16.27 -2.54
CA PRO A 513 -13.20 16.26 -2.44
C PRO A 513 -12.61 14.85 -2.59
N ARG A 514 -11.34 14.79 -3.01
CA ARG A 514 -10.56 13.55 -3.04
C ARG A 514 -10.46 12.95 -1.64
N ARG A 515 -10.70 11.65 -1.52
CA ARG A 515 -10.60 10.89 -0.26
C ARG A 515 -9.21 10.31 -0.03
N CYS A 516 -8.54 9.89 -1.12
CA CYS A 516 -7.26 9.17 -1.05
C CYS A 516 -6.09 10.09 -1.46
N PRO A 517 -5.28 10.62 -0.53
CA PRO A 517 -4.08 11.37 -0.88
C PRO A 517 -3.06 10.46 -1.59
N ILE A 518 -2.36 11.02 -2.58
CA ILE A 518 -1.28 10.33 -3.30
C ILE A 518 0.03 10.90 -2.79
N LEU A 519 0.83 10.03 -2.16
CA LEU A 519 2.09 10.38 -1.51
C LEU A 519 3.26 9.70 -2.23
N PRO A 520 4.47 10.26 -2.18
CA PRO A 520 5.66 9.59 -2.69
C PRO A 520 5.84 8.20 -2.06
N ASP A 521 6.49 7.29 -2.80
CA ASP A 521 6.87 5.99 -2.24
C ASP A 521 8.14 6.18 -1.40
N GLU A 522 8.06 5.89 -0.12
CA GLU A 522 9.19 5.97 0.83
C GLU A 522 10.19 4.81 0.65
N GLY A 523 9.98 3.96 -0.34
CA GLY A 523 10.78 2.77 -0.57
C GLY A 523 10.19 1.52 0.09
N GLU A 524 10.93 0.41 0.00
CA GLU A 524 10.58 -0.81 0.73
C GLU A 524 11.00 -0.64 2.19
N ILE A 525 10.13 -1.02 3.12
CA ILE A 525 10.46 -1.09 4.56
C ILE A 525 11.59 -2.12 4.72
N ALA A 526 12.75 -1.65 5.13
CA ALA A 526 13.92 -2.49 5.38
C ALA A 526 13.69 -3.38 6.62
N ILE A 527 14.45 -4.46 6.74
CA ILE A 527 14.35 -5.35 7.91
C ILE A 527 14.73 -4.57 9.18
N GLU A 528 15.66 -3.66 9.07
CA GLU A 528 16.10 -2.76 10.14
C GLU A 528 14.97 -1.89 10.69
N ASP A 529 14.06 -1.41 9.83
CA ASP A 529 12.90 -0.61 10.24
C ASP A 529 11.84 -1.39 11.06
N LEU A 530 11.95 -2.72 11.05
CA LEU A 530 11.05 -3.64 11.76
C LEU A 530 11.59 -4.06 13.13
N ILE A 531 12.85 -3.71 13.43
CA ILE A 531 13.56 -4.15 14.64
C ILE A 531 13.98 -2.89 15.42
N SER A 532 13.69 -2.88 16.71
CA SER A 532 14.16 -1.79 17.57
C SER A 532 15.68 -1.82 17.69
N ASN A 533 16.32 -0.64 17.55
CA ASN A 533 17.78 -0.51 17.72
C ASN A 533 18.14 -0.34 19.20
N ASP A 534 17.92 -1.40 20.00
CA ASP A 534 18.19 -1.38 21.43
C ASP A 534 19.63 -1.81 21.73
N GLY A 535 20.13 -1.34 22.89
CA GLY A 535 21.44 -1.77 23.38
C GLY A 535 21.45 -3.23 23.76
N MET A 536 22.41 -3.98 23.23
CA MET A 536 22.58 -5.40 23.44
C MET A 536 23.98 -5.71 23.97
N ILE A 537 24.08 -6.73 24.82
CA ILE A 537 25.34 -7.33 25.23
C ILE A 537 25.49 -8.63 24.48
N VAL A 538 26.52 -8.72 23.66
CA VAL A 538 26.88 -9.95 22.94
C VAL A 538 27.96 -10.69 23.72
N THR A 539 27.71 -11.96 23.99
CA THR A 539 28.61 -12.85 24.71
C THR A 539 29.00 -14.01 23.83
N LEU A 540 30.31 -14.27 23.70
CA LEU A 540 30.87 -15.39 22.95
C LEU A 540 31.79 -16.18 23.86
N SER A 541 31.55 -17.48 24.00
CA SER A 541 32.39 -18.38 24.79
C SER A 541 33.55 -18.96 23.97
N HIS A 542 34.56 -19.46 24.65
CA HIS A 542 35.76 -20.12 24.07
C HIS A 542 35.40 -21.33 23.18
N ARG A 543 34.36 -22.07 23.54
CA ARG A 543 33.83 -23.18 22.73
C ARG A 543 32.92 -22.76 21.58
N GLY A 544 32.72 -21.44 21.41
CA GLY A 544 31.93 -20.87 20.31
C GLY A 544 30.42 -20.90 20.55
N TYR A 545 29.97 -20.73 21.79
CA TYR A 545 28.55 -20.42 22.06
C TYR A 545 28.35 -18.92 22.08
N ILE A 546 27.35 -18.45 21.32
CA ILE A 546 27.04 -17.03 21.20
C ILE A 546 25.61 -16.77 21.61
N LYS A 547 25.37 -15.61 22.22
CA LYS A 547 24.05 -15.03 22.50
C LYS A 547 24.11 -13.51 22.51
N ARG A 548 22.97 -12.87 22.31
CA ARG A 548 22.74 -11.48 22.66
C ARG A 548 21.76 -11.39 23.83
N THR A 549 21.94 -10.42 24.69
CA THR A 549 21.08 -10.18 25.85
C THR A 549 20.82 -8.69 25.90
N PRO A 550 19.58 -8.20 26.14
CA PRO A 550 19.31 -6.78 26.32
C PRO A 550 20.19 -6.18 27.42
N SER A 551 20.75 -5.00 27.22
CA SER A 551 21.62 -4.32 28.20
C SER A 551 20.89 -4.08 29.52
N SER A 552 19.58 -3.88 29.51
CA SER A 552 18.72 -3.71 30.69
C SER A 552 18.72 -4.89 31.67
N GLU A 553 19.09 -6.10 31.23
CA GLU A 553 19.24 -7.27 32.12
C GLU A 553 20.52 -7.24 32.99
N TYR A 554 21.48 -6.38 32.64
CA TYR A 554 22.74 -6.23 33.38
C TYR A 554 22.68 -5.01 34.28
N ARG A 555 22.37 -5.22 35.59
CA ARG A 555 22.39 -4.14 36.59
C ARG A 555 23.80 -3.86 37.06
N VAL A 556 24.16 -2.59 37.20
CA VAL A 556 25.42 -2.15 37.81
C VAL A 556 25.46 -2.61 39.29
N GLN A 557 26.49 -3.31 39.69
CA GLN A 557 26.69 -3.73 41.10
C GLN A 557 27.71 -2.84 41.80
N ALA A 558 27.41 -2.49 43.06
CA ALA A 558 28.33 -1.70 43.88
C ALA A 558 29.60 -2.47 44.25
N ARG A 559 30.68 -1.76 44.52
CA ARG A 559 31.99 -2.24 44.91
C ARG A 559 31.93 -3.29 46.02
N GLY A 560 32.52 -4.47 45.78
CA GLY A 560 32.56 -5.58 46.76
C GLY A 560 31.44 -6.64 46.58
N GLY A 561 30.59 -6.53 45.55
CA GLY A 561 29.60 -7.53 45.21
C GLY A 561 30.23 -8.87 44.78
N LYS A 562 29.61 -10.01 45.03
CA LYS A 562 29.95 -11.30 44.44
C LYS A 562 29.66 -11.23 42.95
N GLY A 563 30.68 -11.43 42.10
CA GLY A 563 30.53 -11.44 40.64
C GLY A 563 29.34 -12.25 40.18
N VAL A 564 28.65 -11.79 39.15
CA VAL A 564 27.47 -12.46 38.60
C VAL A 564 27.95 -13.31 37.43
N ARG A 565 27.49 -14.57 37.35
CA ARG A 565 27.81 -15.47 36.23
C ARG A 565 27.13 -14.89 34.96
N GLY A 566 27.93 -14.54 33.97
CA GLY A 566 27.46 -14.05 32.66
C GLY A 566 26.99 -15.17 31.72
N MET A 567 27.28 -16.44 32.04
CA MET A 567 26.89 -17.61 31.26
C MET A 567 26.92 -18.84 32.19
N GLN A 568 25.92 -19.73 32.11
CA GLN A 568 26.05 -21.05 32.74
C GLN A 568 26.94 -21.93 31.87
N THR A 569 28.16 -22.17 32.29
CA THR A 569 28.97 -23.27 31.82
C THR A 569 28.56 -24.51 32.61
N GLN A 570 28.25 -25.59 31.92
CA GLN A 570 27.70 -26.80 32.52
C GLN A 570 28.84 -27.60 33.20
N ALA A 571 29.27 -27.10 34.36
CA ALA A 571 30.35 -27.74 35.16
C ALA A 571 29.87 -28.90 36.05
N GLN A 572 28.74 -29.53 35.77
CA GLN A 572 28.16 -30.57 36.63
C GLN A 572 27.74 -31.87 35.95
N ILE A 573 27.94 -32.07 34.66
CA ILE A 573 27.44 -33.29 33.99
C ILE A 573 28.53 -34.12 33.32
N ASP A 574 29.62 -33.52 32.80
CA ASP A 574 30.72 -34.30 32.16
C ASP A 574 32.06 -33.62 32.42
N GLU A 575 33.11 -34.42 32.75
CA GLU A 575 34.47 -33.95 32.99
C GLU A 575 35.13 -33.23 31.80
N GLU A 576 34.60 -33.34 30.61
CA GLU A 576 35.06 -32.64 29.40
C GLU A 576 34.50 -31.19 29.25
N ASP A 577 33.49 -30.78 30.02
CA ASP A 577 32.86 -29.46 29.95
C ASP A 577 33.45 -28.40 30.90
N ALA A 578 34.45 -28.74 31.67
CA ALA A 578 35.07 -27.88 32.71
C ALA A 578 35.89 -26.70 32.15
N GLU A 579 36.08 -26.58 30.84
CA GLU A 579 36.98 -25.58 30.21
C GLU A 579 36.27 -24.49 29.35
N ASP A 580 34.93 -24.35 29.37
CA ASP A 580 34.28 -23.30 28.61
C ASP A 580 34.11 -22.01 29.45
N PHE A 581 34.55 -20.87 28.91
CA PHE A 581 34.49 -19.55 29.54
C PHE A 581 34.12 -18.47 28.52
N VAL A 582 33.68 -17.31 28.98
CA VAL A 582 33.37 -16.16 28.12
C VAL A 582 34.69 -15.57 27.61
N GLU A 583 34.95 -15.70 26.32
CA GLU A 583 36.14 -15.16 25.67
C GLU A 583 35.95 -13.73 25.16
N HIS A 584 34.78 -13.44 24.62
CA HIS A 584 34.45 -12.10 24.14
C HIS A 584 33.11 -11.64 24.73
N LEU A 585 33.11 -10.43 25.28
CA LEU A 585 31.93 -9.73 25.75
C LEU A 585 32.03 -8.27 25.28
N PHE A 586 31.01 -7.77 24.62
CA PHE A 586 30.98 -6.40 24.15
C PHE A 586 29.52 -5.90 24.03
N THR A 587 29.35 -4.59 24.15
CA THR A 587 28.10 -3.90 23.94
C THR A 587 27.97 -3.47 22.49
N ALA A 588 26.77 -3.56 21.94
CA ALA A 588 26.45 -3.16 20.58
C ALA A 588 24.99 -2.77 20.48
N GLN A 589 24.62 -1.98 19.49
CA GLN A 589 23.23 -1.75 19.15
C GLN A 589 22.69 -2.90 18.29
N ALA A 590 21.38 -3.12 18.30
CA ALA A 590 20.78 -4.22 17.56
C ALA A 590 21.07 -4.19 16.05
N HIS A 591 21.21 -3.01 15.46
CA HIS A 591 21.48 -2.82 14.03
C HIS A 591 22.96 -2.86 13.66
N ASP A 592 23.89 -2.83 14.65
CA ASP A 592 25.31 -2.86 14.37
C ASP A 592 25.74 -4.10 13.61
N TYR A 593 26.85 -3.97 12.89
CA TYR A 593 27.52 -5.09 12.25
C TYR A 593 28.54 -5.74 13.19
N LEU A 594 28.58 -7.04 13.15
CA LEU A 594 29.64 -7.83 13.79
C LEU A 594 30.44 -8.57 12.73
N MET A 595 31.73 -8.27 12.70
CA MET A 595 32.70 -8.96 11.86
C MET A 595 33.44 -9.99 12.70
N PHE A 596 33.22 -11.27 12.43
CA PHE A 596 33.86 -12.38 13.11
C PHE A 596 35.09 -12.84 12.31
N PHE A 597 36.27 -12.55 12.81
CA PHE A 597 37.53 -12.95 12.19
C PHE A 597 37.99 -14.27 12.76
N THR A 598 38.31 -15.23 11.89
CA THR A 598 38.77 -16.55 12.31
C THR A 598 40.30 -16.63 12.43
N ASN A 599 40.78 -17.57 13.20
CA ASN A 599 42.22 -17.91 13.31
C ASN A 599 42.85 -18.24 11.95
N THR A 600 42.07 -18.70 10.98
CA THR A 600 42.50 -19.03 9.61
C THR A 600 42.56 -17.80 8.70
N GLY A 601 42.15 -16.63 9.18
CA GLY A 601 42.15 -15.35 8.43
C GLY A 601 40.96 -15.11 7.52
N ARG A 602 39.82 -15.76 7.76
CA ARG A 602 38.56 -15.46 7.13
C ARG A 602 37.73 -14.50 8.01
N VAL A 603 36.73 -13.86 7.42
CA VAL A 603 35.77 -13.01 8.13
C VAL A 603 34.32 -13.35 7.70
N TYR A 604 33.47 -13.42 8.69
CA TYR A 604 32.03 -13.56 8.58
C TYR A 604 31.39 -12.28 9.10
N VAL A 605 30.32 -11.79 8.45
CA VAL A 605 29.65 -10.53 8.81
C VAL A 605 28.20 -10.83 9.06
N ASN A 606 27.68 -10.46 10.24
CA ASN A 606 26.28 -10.56 10.61
C ASN A 606 25.83 -9.27 11.32
N ARG A 607 24.52 -9.04 11.37
CA ARG A 607 23.92 -8.02 12.24
C ARG A 607 23.77 -8.55 13.66
N VAL A 608 23.78 -7.67 14.65
CA VAL A 608 23.57 -8.05 16.06
C VAL A 608 22.20 -8.69 16.25
N TYR A 609 21.15 -8.16 15.59
CA TYR A 609 19.80 -8.72 15.69
C TYR A 609 19.66 -10.15 15.11
N GLU A 610 20.56 -10.59 14.26
CA GLU A 610 20.60 -11.97 13.73
C GLU A 610 21.17 -12.98 14.75
N ILE A 611 21.82 -12.50 15.81
CA ILE A 611 22.34 -13.34 16.88
C ILE A 611 21.19 -13.80 17.78
N PRO A 612 21.14 -15.08 18.15
CA PRO A 612 20.09 -15.61 19.00
C PRO A 612 20.02 -14.89 20.36
N GLU A 613 18.82 -14.44 20.72
CA GLU A 613 18.58 -13.84 22.02
C GLU A 613 18.56 -14.91 23.12
N GLY A 614 19.09 -14.58 24.27
CA GLY A 614 19.13 -15.47 25.43
C GLY A 614 19.18 -14.68 26.73
N SER A 615 18.53 -15.20 27.77
CA SER A 615 18.64 -14.60 29.10
C SER A 615 20.09 -14.60 29.59
N ARG A 616 20.43 -13.78 30.58
CA ARG A 616 21.79 -13.66 31.14
C ARG A 616 22.40 -15.00 31.55
N ALA A 617 21.62 -15.93 32.11
CA ALA A 617 22.07 -17.25 32.55
C ALA A 617 22.11 -18.30 31.43
N ALA A 618 21.55 -18.07 30.26
CA ALA A 618 21.48 -19.04 29.16
C ALA A 618 22.88 -19.33 28.58
N LYS A 619 23.11 -20.57 28.14
CA LYS A 619 24.38 -21.01 27.47
C LYS A 619 24.57 -20.36 26.08
N GLY A 620 23.47 -19.88 25.45
CA GLY A 620 23.49 -19.41 24.07
C GLY A 620 23.42 -20.57 23.06
N ARG A 621 23.65 -20.25 21.78
CA ARG A 621 23.65 -21.23 20.68
C ARG A 621 25.05 -21.35 20.09
N SER A 622 25.36 -22.53 19.55
CA SER A 622 26.65 -22.76 18.89
C SER A 622 26.82 -21.81 17.71
N LEU A 623 27.94 -21.14 17.62
CA LEU A 623 28.27 -20.19 16.55
C LEU A 623 28.24 -20.87 15.17
N LYS A 624 28.46 -22.18 15.08
CA LYS A 624 28.30 -22.97 13.85
C LYS A 624 26.88 -22.99 13.32
N ASN A 625 25.87 -22.70 14.17
CA ASN A 625 24.47 -22.57 13.75
C ASN A 625 24.13 -21.15 13.30
N VAL A 626 24.99 -20.18 13.57
CA VAL A 626 24.81 -18.76 13.22
C VAL A 626 25.71 -18.41 12.02
N LEU A 627 26.90 -18.91 11.97
CA LEU A 627 27.91 -18.72 10.93
C LEU A 627 28.26 -20.05 10.25
N ASN A 628 28.46 -20.04 8.95
CA ASN A 628 28.90 -21.22 8.17
C ASN A 628 30.42 -21.46 8.34
N LEU A 629 30.89 -21.66 9.58
CA LEU A 629 32.30 -21.86 9.88
C LEU A 629 32.83 -23.16 9.27
N GLN A 630 34.06 -23.12 8.79
CA GLN A 630 34.79 -24.32 8.37
C GLN A 630 35.17 -25.17 9.59
N PRO A 631 35.45 -26.49 9.41
CA PRO A 631 35.63 -27.41 10.54
C PRO A 631 36.70 -27.01 11.57
N ASP A 632 37.81 -26.38 11.14
CA ASP A 632 38.94 -26.02 11.98
C ASP A 632 39.00 -24.52 12.35
N GLU A 633 37.92 -23.76 12.02
CA GLU A 633 37.87 -22.34 12.32
C GLU A 633 37.41 -22.08 13.75
N ARG A 634 38.14 -21.18 14.42
CA ARG A 634 37.78 -20.56 15.70
C ARG A 634 37.79 -19.05 15.53
N ILE A 635 36.98 -18.33 16.30
CA ILE A 635 36.97 -16.87 16.28
C ILE A 635 38.23 -16.38 17.01
N ALA A 636 39.04 -15.60 16.33
CA ALA A 636 40.24 -14.96 16.86
C ALA A 636 40.00 -13.51 17.28
N ALA A 637 39.05 -12.84 16.64
CA ALA A 637 38.66 -11.47 16.98
C ALA A 637 37.26 -11.20 16.50
N VAL A 638 36.58 -10.34 17.22
CA VAL A 638 35.27 -9.76 16.80
C VAL A 638 35.43 -8.25 16.72
N LEU A 639 34.97 -7.67 15.62
CA LEU A 639 34.94 -6.23 15.43
C LEU A 639 33.48 -5.81 15.32
N ARG A 640 33.06 -4.89 16.17
CA ARG A 640 31.78 -4.17 16.05
C ARG A 640 31.98 -2.99 15.11
N LEU A 641 31.08 -2.84 14.14
CA LEU A 641 30.95 -1.64 13.32
C LEU A 641 29.62 -1.01 13.62
N GLU A 642 29.63 0.24 13.97
CA GLU A 642 28.44 1.03 14.19
C GLU A 642 27.67 1.18 12.87
N TYR A 643 26.37 0.90 12.92
CA TYR A 643 25.48 1.07 11.79
C TYR A 643 25.28 2.55 11.50
N THR A 644 25.69 3.01 10.34
CA THR A 644 25.62 4.40 9.91
C THR A 644 24.78 4.51 8.63
N VAL A 645 23.88 5.48 8.61
CA VAL A 645 23.02 5.77 7.45
C VAL A 645 23.19 7.22 7.03
N ASN A 646 23.03 7.49 5.74
CA ASN A 646 22.92 8.84 5.19
C ASN A 646 21.52 9.42 5.45
N ASP A 647 21.36 10.72 5.14
CA ASP A 647 20.08 11.44 5.21
C ASP A 647 18.97 10.81 4.33
N ASP A 648 19.33 10.07 3.28
CA ASP A 648 18.43 9.32 2.41
C ASP A 648 18.10 7.91 2.91
N GLY A 649 18.61 7.51 4.10
CA GLY A 649 18.41 6.19 4.69
C GLY A 649 19.31 5.08 4.13
N SER A 650 20.24 5.38 3.22
CA SER A 650 21.17 4.38 2.68
C SER A 650 22.26 4.01 3.70
N ASP A 651 22.57 2.69 3.81
CA ASP A 651 23.63 2.16 4.67
C ASP A 651 25.01 2.54 4.11
N VAL A 652 25.75 3.33 4.87
CA VAL A 652 27.11 3.81 4.54
C VAL A 652 28.20 3.25 5.46
N THR A 653 27.89 2.24 6.27
CA THR A 653 28.85 1.62 7.21
C THR A 653 30.13 1.13 6.51
N PHE A 654 30.04 0.73 5.25
CA PHE A 654 31.19 0.29 4.42
C PHE A 654 31.54 1.28 3.32
N ALA A 655 31.32 2.58 3.49
CA ALA A 655 31.73 3.61 2.53
C ALA A 655 33.27 3.67 2.35
N GLU A 656 33.77 4.38 1.33
CA GLU A 656 35.21 4.46 1.06
C GLU A 656 36.00 5.16 2.16
N ASP A 657 35.38 6.06 2.89
CA ASP A 657 35.92 6.86 3.98
C ASP A 657 35.65 6.28 5.39
N SER A 658 35.02 5.10 5.49
CA SER A 658 34.73 4.45 6.77
C SER A 658 35.97 3.94 7.55
N GLY A 659 37.17 4.17 7.04
CA GLY A 659 38.43 3.81 7.70
C GLY A 659 38.98 2.45 7.28
N PHE A 660 39.77 1.87 8.17
CA PHE A 660 40.56 0.66 7.89
C PHE A 660 40.35 -0.41 8.95
N VAL A 661 40.61 -1.65 8.56
CA VAL A 661 40.74 -2.80 9.45
C VAL A 661 42.20 -3.15 9.57
N PHE A 662 42.75 -3.11 10.80
CA PHE A 662 44.11 -3.39 11.11
C PHE A 662 44.22 -4.75 11.80
N PHE A 663 45.10 -5.61 11.27
CA PHE A 663 45.27 -6.99 11.69
C PHE A 663 46.60 -7.20 12.37
N ALA A 664 46.67 -8.09 13.36
CA ALA A 664 47.91 -8.59 13.94
C ALA A 664 47.89 -10.11 14.04
N THR A 665 49.01 -10.72 13.73
CA THR A 665 49.20 -12.18 13.81
C THR A 665 50.11 -12.59 14.96
N ARG A 666 50.01 -13.83 15.40
CA ARG A 666 50.82 -14.40 16.47
C ARG A 666 52.31 -14.24 16.20
N ALA A 667 52.76 -14.39 14.97
CA ALA A 667 54.14 -14.19 14.54
C ALA A 667 54.56 -12.71 14.40
N GLY A 668 53.72 -11.75 14.80
CA GLY A 668 54.04 -10.33 14.78
C GLY A 668 53.93 -9.65 13.41
N LYS A 669 53.28 -10.27 12.43
CA LYS A 669 52.90 -9.59 11.18
C LYS A 669 51.65 -8.73 11.38
N VAL A 670 51.58 -7.61 10.65
CA VAL A 670 50.45 -6.69 10.64
C VAL A 670 49.99 -6.38 9.20
N LYS A 671 48.75 -6.06 9.06
CA LYS A 671 48.16 -5.72 7.78
C LYS A 671 47.09 -4.63 7.98
N LYS A 672 46.99 -3.70 7.03
CA LYS A 672 45.92 -2.68 6.94
C LYS A 672 45.13 -2.89 5.68
N THR A 673 43.80 -2.96 5.78
CA THR A 673 42.88 -3.13 4.65
C THR A 673 41.73 -2.13 4.80
N SER A 674 41.32 -1.47 3.71
CA SER A 674 40.17 -0.57 3.74
C SER A 674 38.89 -1.33 4.16
N LEU A 675 38.08 -0.72 5.01
CA LEU A 675 36.79 -1.28 5.43
C LEU A 675 35.85 -1.50 4.23
N HIS A 676 35.90 -0.60 3.24
CA HIS A 676 35.18 -0.72 1.98
C HIS A 676 35.41 -2.05 1.23
N ASP A 677 36.59 -2.67 1.34
CA ASP A 677 36.90 -3.95 0.72
C ASP A 677 36.01 -5.09 1.24
N PHE A 678 35.34 -4.91 2.37
CA PHE A 678 34.47 -5.91 3.01
C PHE A 678 32.99 -5.73 2.69
N ARG A 679 32.56 -4.70 1.96
CA ARG A 679 31.14 -4.41 1.60
C ARG A 679 30.42 -5.58 0.93
N ASN A 680 31.13 -6.39 0.15
CA ASN A 680 30.60 -7.56 -0.55
C ASN A 680 30.86 -8.85 0.24
N TYR A 681 30.39 -8.91 1.48
CA TYR A 681 30.49 -10.12 2.29
C TYR A 681 29.52 -11.21 1.84
N ARG A 682 29.79 -12.46 2.23
CA ARG A 682 28.97 -13.63 1.91
C ARG A 682 28.73 -14.45 3.18
N LYS A 683 27.60 -15.17 3.24
CA LYS A 683 27.26 -16.07 4.37
C LYS A 683 28.32 -17.13 4.64
N ASP A 684 29.06 -17.58 3.61
CA ASP A 684 30.16 -18.55 3.73
C ASP A 684 31.47 -17.88 4.12
N GLY A 685 31.48 -16.63 4.49
CA GLY A 685 32.68 -15.85 4.81
C GLY A 685 33.55 -15.52 3.61
N ILE A 686 34.44 -14.55 3.79
CA ILE A 686 35.43 -14.12 2.78
C ILE A 686 36.83 -14.10 3.39
N ILE A 687 37.89 -14.22 2.57
CA ILE A 687 39.25 -14.09 3.02
C ILE A 687 39.52 -12.66 3.45
N ALA A 688 40.00 -12.47 4.68
CA ALA A 688 40.39 -11.19 5.25
C ALA A 688 41.92 -10.99 5.22
N ILE A 689 42.69 -12.03 5.53
CA ILE A 689 44.14 -12.03 5.49
C ILE A 689 44.62 -13.40 5.08
N LYS A 690 45.71 -13.47 4.29
CA LYS A 690 46.41 -14.73 4.01
C LYS A 690 47.46 -14.99 5.09
N LEU A 691 47.31 -16.06 5.83
CA LEU A 691 48.26 -16.48 6.90
C LEU A 691 49.33 -17.41 6.36
N ASP A 692 50.56 -17.35 6.94
CA ASP A 692 51.59 -18.34 6.71
C ASP A 692 51.25 -19.61 7.48
N GLU A 693 51.82 -20.73 7.09
CA GLU A 693 51.64 -22.02 7.75
C GLU A 693 52.10 -21.96 9.22
N GLY A 694 51.27 -22.40 10.13
CA GLY A 694 51.52 -22.36 11.57
C GLY A 694 51.36 -20.99 12.24
N ASN A 695 50.88 -19.95 11.51
CA ASN A 695 50.60 -18.61 12.06
C ASN A 695 49.09 -18.42 12.24
N GLU A 696 48.68 -17.69 13.26
CA GLU A 696 47.32 -17.43 13.60
C GLU A 696 47.06 -15.92 13.69
N LEU A 697 45.82 -15.51 13.39
CA LEU A 697 45.33 -14.17 13.66
C LEU A 697 45.03 -14.03 15.16
N ILE A 698 45.53 -12.96 15.80
CA ILE A 698 45.36 -12.72 17.24
C ILE A 698 44.52 -11.51 17.60
N GLY A 699 44.37 -10.57 16.67
CA GLY A 699 43.60 -9.36 16.94
C GLY A 699 43.35 -8.54 15.69
N VAL A 700 42.22 -7.89 15.72
CA VAL A 700 41.77 -6.98 14.68
C VAL A 700 41.21 -5.71 15.34
N ARG A 701 41.52 -4.54 14.78
CA ARG A 701 40.99 -3.26 15.23
C ARG A 701 40.59 -2.40 14.02
N GLN A 702 39.55 -1.58 14.22
CA GLN A 702 39.23 -0.50 13.28
C GLN A 702 40.21 0.64 13.54
N THR A 703 40.67 1.31 12.46
CA THR A 703 41.57 2.44 12.49
C THR A 703 41.17 3.51 11.45
N THR A 704 41.62 4.73 11.66
CA THR A 704 41.32 5.88 10.79
C THR A 704 42.29 5.98 9.60
N GLY A 705 43.42 5.32 9.63
CA GLY A 705 44.47 5.39 8.59
C GLY A 705 45.73 6.14 9.04
N THR A 706 45.62 6.94 10.10
CA THR A 706 46.74 7.72 10.70
C THR A 706 47.02 7.39 12.15
N ASP A 707 46.36 6.41 12.71
CA ASP A 707 46.48 6.03 14.11
C ASP A 707 47.84 5.42 14.47
N GLU A 708 48.23 5.59 15.71
CA GLU A 708 49.31 4.84 16.29
C GLU A 708 48.81 3.51 16.86
N VAL A 709 49.49 2.47 16.53
CA VAL A 709 49.18 1.09 16.98
C VAL A 709 50.27 0.53 17.86
N MET A 710 49.88 -0.35 18.79
CA MET A 710 50.79 -1.01 19.68
C MET A 710 50.57 -2.53 19.65
N LEU A 711 51.69 -3.26 19.54
CA LEU A 711 51.69 -4.71 19.67
C LEU A 711 52.35 -5.10 21.00
N VAL A 712 51.75 -6.03 21.72
CA VAL A 712 52.26 -6.54 23.00
C VAL A 712 52.54 -8.03 22.88
N THR A 713 53.69 -8.51 23.48
CA THR A 713 54.08 -9.92 23.44
C THR A 713 53.88 -10.61 24.79
N ASN A 714 53.79 -11.94 24.79
CA ASN A 714 53.59 -12.73 26.02
C ASN A 714 54.75 -12.64 26.98
N ARG A 715 55.97 -12.31 26.51
CA ARG A 715 57.16 -12.07 27.38
C ARG A 715 57.26 -10.61 27.85
N GLY A 716 56.22 -9.83 27.70
CA GLY A 716 56.10 -8.49 28.24
C GLY A 716 56.86 -7.41 27.48
N TYR A 717 57.03 -7.56 26.16
CA TYR A 717 57.54 -6.51 25.29
C TYR A 717 56.43 -5.86 24.52
N ALA A 718 56.61 -4.57 24.16
CA ALA A 718 55.65 -3.83 23.33
C ALA A 718 56.39 -2.94 22.32
N ILE A 719 55.76 -2.72 21.14
CA ILE A 719 56.21 -1.79 20.12
C ILE A 719 55.07 -0.89 19.72
N ARG A 720 55.31 0.43 19.74
CA ARG A 720 54.40 1.47 19.30
C ARG A 720 54.90 2.05 17.97
N PHE A 721 54.04 2.15 16.96
CA PHE A 721 54.38 2.74 15.66
C PHE A 721 53.15 3.32 14.97
N ASN A 722 53.31 4.29 14.04
CA ASN A 722 52.24 4.81 13.26
C ASN A 722 51.80 3.79 12.18
N GLU A 723 50.47 3.61 12.03
CA GLU A 723 49.95 2.65 11.08
C GLU A 723 50.19 2.98 9.59
N GLU A 724 50.51 4.26 9.27
CA GLU A 724 50.95 4.67 7.92
C GLU A 724 52.17 3.85 7.42
N GLN A 725 53.03 3.39 8.33
CA GLN A 725 54.15 2.51 7.98
C GLN A 725 53.67 1.15 7.42
N ALA A 726 52.39 0.76 7.65
CA ALA A 726 51.80 -0.39 7.03
C ALA A 726 50.86 0.10 5.89
N ARG A 727 51.32 0.01 4.66
CA ARG A 727 50.51 0.41 3.50
C ARG A 727 49.19 -0.35 3.45
N SER A 728 48.13 0.31 2.95
CA SER A 728 46.86 -0.38 2.68
C SER A 728 47.06 -1.51 1.65
N MET A 729 46.46 -2.65 1.89
CA MET A 729 46.62 -3.86 1.10
C MET A 729 45.29 -4.58 0.97
N GLY A 730 45.00 -5.10 -0.23
CA GLY A 730 43.79 -5.88 -0.48
C GLY A 730 43.71 -7.16 0.40
N ARG A 731 42.50 -7.70 0.55
CA ARG A 731 42.15 -8.82 1.47
C ARG A 731 43.05 -10.04 1.36
N ASN A 732 43.50 -10.42 0.17
CA ASN A 732 44.31 -11.64 -0.07
C ASN A 732 45.81 -11.52 0.24
N SER A 733 46.30 -10.46 0.86
CA SER A 733 47.69 -10.24 1.20
C SER A 733 48.03 -10.76 2.60
N ALA A 734 49.31 -11.14 2.82
CA ALA A 734 49.80 -11.70 4.10
C ALA A 734 50.28 -10.64 5.11
N GLY A 735 50.29 -9.33 4.71
CA GLY A 735 50.80 -8.27 5.57
C GLY A 735 52.31 -8.09 5.59
N VAL A 736 52.79 -7.27 6.52
CA VAL A 736 54.20 -6.88 6.72
C VAL A 736 54.60 -7.10 8.19
N ARG A 737 55.88 -7.13 8.48
CA ARG A 737 56.37 -7.33 9.84
C ARG A 737 56.04 -6.09 10.72
N GLY A 738 55.27 -6.27 11.80
CA GLY A 738 54.93 -5.26 12.80
C GLY A 738 55.92 -5.23 13.96
N ILE A 739 56.13 -6.38 14.59
CA ILE A 739 57.13 -6.62 15.63
C ILE A 739 58.01 -7.80 15.25
N ASN A 740 59.25 -7.89 15.77
CA ASN A 740 60.12 -9.05 15.66
C ASN A 740 60.18 -9.75 17.03
N PRO A 741 59.35 -10.74 17.35
CA PRO A 741 59.35 -11.42 18.61
C PRO A 741 60.69 -12.16 18.81
N ARG A 742 61.11 -12.29 20.05
CA ARG A 742 62.29 -13.10 20.42
C ARG A 742 61.98 -14.59 20.31
N GLU A 743 63.00 -15.42 20.34
CA GLU A 743 62.80 -16.88 20.30
C GLU A 743 61.88 -17.35 21.45
N GLY A 744 60.82 -18.08 21.10
CA GLY A 744 59.78 -18.52 22.03
C GLY A 744 58.83 -17.41 22.55
N ASP A 745 58.87 -16.19 21.95
CA ASP A 745 57.97 -15.10 22.22
C ASP A 745 56.93 -14.97 21.09
N PHE A 746 55.74 -14.50 21.39
CA PHE A 746 54.69 -14.29 20.40
C PHE A 746 53.79 -13.13 20.80
N THR A 747 53.10 -12.56 19.85
CA THR A 747 52.17 -11.41 20.10
C THR A 747 50.89 -11.90 20.74
N VAL A 748 50.44 -11.19 21.81
CA VAL A 748 49.19 -11.46 22.57
C VAL A 748 48.21 -10.31 22.55
N GLY A 749 48.60 -9.12 22.10
CA GLY A 749 47.71 -7.97 22.07
C GLY A 749 47.99 -7.01 20.94
N LEU A 750 46.91 -6.43 20.38
CA LEU A 750 46.90 -5.31 19.43
C LEU A 750 46.03 -4.21 20.02
N CYS A 751 46.60 -3.02 20.20
CA CYS A 751 45.94 -1.83 20.72
C CYS A 751 46.08 -0.67 19.75
N VAL A 752 45.05 0.16 19.64
CA VAL A 752 45.13 1.50 19.03
C VAL A 752 45.41 2.48 20.13
N VAL A 753 46.39 3.36 19.94
CA VAL A 753 46.83 4.32 20.94
C VAL A 753 45.88 5.50 20.97
N GLN A 754 45.44 5.88 22.17
CA GLN A 754 44.64 7.08 22.45
C GLN A 754 45.37 7.91 23.47
N ASP A 755 45.57 9.20 23.26
CA ASP A 755 46.46 10.07 24.05
C ASP A 755 46.08 10.15 25.53
N ASP A 756 44.80 10.19 25.83
CA ASP A 756 44.26 10.29 27.20
C ASP A 756 44.06 8.95 27.90
N ALA A 757 44.18 7.85 27.16
CA ALA A 757 43.99 6.50 27.66
C ALA A 757 45.29 5.90 28.26
N ARG A 758 45.15 4.70 28.85
CA ARG A 758 46.24 3.97 29.47
C ARG A 758 46.27 2.54 28.91
N LEU A 759 47.44 1.95 28.78
CA LEU A 759 47.57 0.54 28.48
C LEU A 759 47.44 -0.27 29.79
N LEU A 760 46.44 -1.09 29.94
CA LEU A 760 46.30 -2.05 31.01
C LEU A 760 46.84 -3.40 30.51
N VAL A 761 47.82 -3.94 31.21
CA VAL A 761 48.43 -5.23 30.92
C VAL A 761 48.18 -6.17 32.11
N ALA A 762 47.76 -7.41 31.81
CA ALA A 762 47.49 -8.41 32.82
C ALA A 762 48.27 -9.70 32.53
N SER A 763 48.64 -10.43 33.61
CA SER A 763 49.45 -11.64 33.54
C SER A 763 48.71 -12.84 34.14
N GLU A 764 49.18 -14.08 33.81
CA GLU A 764 48.59 -15.37 34.19
C GLU A 764 48.26 -15.46 35.68
N ASN A 765 49.15 -14.95 36.56
CA ASN A 765 49.02 -15.08 38.00
C ASN A 765 48.18 -13.93 38.62
N GLY A 766 47.36 -13.24 37.79
CA GLY A 766 46.41 -12.23 38.25
C GLY A 766 47.01 -10.89 38.67
N LEU A 767 48.25 -10.59 38.25
CA LEU A 767 48.86 -9.29 38.43
C LEU A 767 48.68 -8.44 37.16
N GLY A 768 48.55 -7.12 37.31
CA GLY A 768 48.46 -6.22 36.20
C GLY A 768 48.71 -4.79 36.58
N LYS A 769 48.78 -3.92 35.61
CA LYS A 769 49.04 -2.51 35.81
C LYS A 769 48.51 -1.66 34.65
N ARG A 770 48.32 -0.39 34.94
CA ARG A 770 48.09 0.64 33.90
C ARG A 770 49.41 1.39 33.66
N THR A 771 49.68 1.74 32.40
CA THR A 771 50.85 2.52 32.01
C THR A 771 50.46 3.55 30.98
N ALA A 772 50.81 4.81 31.13
CA ALA A 772 50.55 5.88 30.19
C ALA A 772 51.24 5.66 28.85
N PHE A 773 50.57 5.90 27.72
CA PHE A 773 51.14 5.73 26.38
C PHE A 773 52.42 6.57 26.11
N PRO A 774 52.57 7.80 26.64
CA PRO A 774 53.80 8.57 26.46
C PRO A 774 55.08 7.90 26.99
N GLU A 775 54.95 6.91 27.90
CA GLU A 775 56.10 6.09 28.31
C GLU A 775 56.61 5.16 27.22
N TYR A 776 55.87 4.92 26.16
CA TYR A 776 56.27 4.05 25.05
C TYR A 776 56.71 4.91 23.86
N PRO A 777 58.01 4.95 23.55
CA PRO A 777 58.49 5.73 22.42
C PRO A 777 57.95 5.18 21.11
N THR A 778 57.48 6.04 20.22
CA THR A 778 57.11 5.67 18.87
C THR A 778 58.34 5.24 18.09
N LYS A 779 58.28 4.06 17.50
CA LYS A 779 59.38 3.44 16.75
C LYS A 779 58.96 3.03 15.36
N ASN A 780 59.92 2.69 14.51
CA ASN A 780 59.64 2.06 13.25
C ASN A 780 59.13 0.63 13.49
N ARG A 781 58.16 0.17 12.71
CA ARG A 781 57.66 -1.21 12.75
C ARG A 781 58.79 -2.22 12.51
N GLY A 782 58.57 -3.45 12.98
CA GLY A 782 59.51 -4.57 12.76
C GLY A 782 60.70 -4.62 13.74
N GLY A 783 60.72 -3.70 14.75
CA GLY A 783 61.71 -3.75 15.84
C GLY A 783 61.35 -4.81 16.89
N MET A 784 62.26 -5.03 17.89
CA MET A 784 62.11 -6.00 18.99
C MET A 784 61.24 -5.45 20.16
N GLY A 785 60.77 -4.21 20.08
CA GLY A 785 59.97 -3.57 21.15
C GLY A 785 60.76 -3.11 22.36
N VAL A 786 60.04 -2.60 23.37
CA VAL A 786 60.52 -2.19 24.71
C VAL A 786 59.80 -3.00 25.77
N ILE A 787 60.36 -3.08 26.98
CA ILE A 787 59.70 -3.80 28.08
C ILE A 787 58.41 -3.05 28.46
N THR A 788 57.29 -3.73 28.52
CA THR A 788 56.02 -3.23 29.01
C THR A 788 55.64 -3.77 30.38
N MET A 789 56.03 -5.02 30.68
CA MET A 789 55.86 -5.65 32.00
C MET A 789 57.03 -6.58 32.28
N LYS A 790 57.56 -6.57 33.49
CA LYS A 790 58.61 -7.49 33.91
C LYS A 790 58.00 -8.85 34.21
N VAL A 791 58.20 -9.79 33.31
CA VAL A 791 57.77 -11.21 33.46
C VAL A 791 58.74 -11.93 34.38
N THR A 792 58.22 -12.58 35.44
CA THR A 792 58.93 -13.39 36.47
C THR A 792 58.05 -14.57 36.86
N GLU A 793 58.54 -15.51 37.58
CA GLU A 793 57.74 -16.63 38.11
C GLU A 793 56.52 -16.15 38.93
N LYS A 794 56.62 -14.98 39.60
CA LYS A 794 55.58 -14.38 40.38
C LYS A 794 54.45 -13.81 39.51
N THR A 795 54.80 -13.25 38.37
CA THR A 795 53.83 -12.63 37.48
C THR A 795 53.19 -13.63 36.53
N GLY A 796 53.89 -14.63 36.13
CA GLY A 796 53.56 -15.44 34.96
C GLY A 796 53.70 -14.62 33.65
N GLN A 797 53.31 -15.19 32.53
CA GLN A 797 53.36 -14.57 31.23
C GLN A 797 52.22 -13.52 31.07
N VAL A 798 52.38 -12.59 30.16
CA VAL A 798 51.30 -11.62 29.82
C VAL A 798 50.23 -12.36 29.01
N VAL A 799 48.99 -12.27 29.46
CA VAL A 799 47.84 -12.92 28.80
C VAL A 799 47.06 -11.95 27.91
N GLY A 800 47.11 -10.65 28.18
CA GLY A 800 46.39 -9.66 27.35
C GLY A 800 46.77 -8.24 27.69
N ALA A 801 46.44 -7.34 26.78
CA ALA A 801 46.63 -5.91 26.91
C ALA A 801 45.39 -5.17 26.29
N VAL A 802 44.83 -4.24 27.04
CA VAL A 802 43.67 -3.44 26.61
C VAL A 802 43.91 -1.97 26.87
N VAL A 803 43.31 -1.12 26.05
CA VAL A 803 43.29 0.34 26.23
C VAL A 803 42.15 0.66 27.18
N VAL A 804 42.44 1.44 28.23
CA VAL A 804 41.43 1.86 29.21
C VAL A 804 41.51 3.35 29.47
N GLU A 805 40.34 3.96 29.65
CA GLU A 805 40.18 5.37 30.10
C GLU A 805 39.79 5.39 31.57
N GLY A 806 39.64 6.62 32.14
CA GLY A 806 39.53 6.84 33.60
C GLY A 806 38.45 5.99 34.28
N ASP A 807 37.27 6.00 33.77
CA ASP A 807 36.07 5.35 34.38
C ASP A 807 35.69 4.00 33.76
N ASP A 808 36.52 3.49 32.80
CA ASP A 808 36.28 2.21 32.18
C ASP A 808 36.28 1.05 33.18
N GLU A 809 35.51 0.05 32.84
CA GLU A 809 35.48 -1.20 33.57
C GLU A 809 36.15 -2.31 32.77
N VAL A 810 36.81 -3.21 33.45
CA VAL A 810 37.53 -4.30 32.84
C VAL A 810 37.04 -5.62 33.43
N MET A 811 36.70 -6.52 32.53
CA MET A 811 36.35 -7.90 32.86
C MET A 811 37.65 -8.76 32.85
N LEU A 812 37.89 -9.41 33.92
CA LEU A 812 38.98 -10.43 34.06
C LEU A 812 38.34 -11.81 34.03
N MET A 813 38.88 -12.71 33.22
CA MET A 813 38.31 -14.05 33.01
C MET A 813 39.37 -15.12 33.35
N THR A 814 38.96 -16.09 34.19
CA THR A 814 39.83 -17.18 34.62
C THR A 814 39.52 -18.49 33.86
N ASN A 815 40.47 -19.42 33.82
CA ASN A 815 40.26 -20.75 33.24
C ASN A 815 39.19 -21.59 33.97
N GLY A 816 38.86 -21.23 35.22
CA GLY A 816 37.75 -21.83 35.97
C GLY A 816 36.36 -21.24 35.65
N GLY A 817 36.21 -20.39 34.60
CA GLY A 817 34.96 -19.80 34.19
C GLY A 817 34.46 -18.66 35.11
N GLN A 818 35.32 -18.14 36.00
CA GLN A 818 34.97 -16.98 36.85
C GLN A 818 35.28 -15.69 36.09
N SER A 819 34.30 -14.77 36.10
CA SER A 819 34.47 -13.43 35.56
C SER A 819 34.40 -12.40 36.70
N ILE A 820 35.37 -11.52 36.73
CA ILE A 820 35.47 -10.44 37.75
C ILE A 820 35.52 -9.10 37.03
N ARG A 821 34.62 -8.21 37.37
CA ARG A 821 34.56 -6.84 36.85
C ARG A 821 35.22 -5.89 37.81
N ILE A 822 36.18 -5.12 37.34
CA ILE A 822 36.93 -4.15 38.13
C ILE A 822 36.91 -2.80 37.39
N ARG A 823 36.95 -1.68 38.14
CA ARG A 823 37.14 -0.35 37.52
C ARG A 823 38.62 -0.17 37.16
N SER A 824 38.86 0.41 35.99
CA SER A 824 40.26 0.69 35.56
C SER A 824 40.93 1.65 36.53
N ALA A 825 40.20 2.60 37.11
CA ALA A 825 40.70 3.55 38.11
C ALA A 825 41.29 2.88 39.35
N ASP A 826 40.79 1.73 39.75
CA ASP A 826 41.28 0.99 40.92
C ASP A 826 42.63 0.31 40.68
N VAL A 827 43.06 0.20 39.41
CA VAL A 827 44.37 -0.36 39.08
C VAL A 827 45.41 0.77 39.07
N ARG A 828 46.44 0.57 39.92
CA ARG A 828 47.50 1.60 40.07
C ARG A 828 48.24 1.84 38.76
N GLU A 829 48.40 3.10 38.38
CA GLU A 829 49.29 3.49 37.29
C GLU A 829 50.76 3.33 37.68
N THR A 830 51.55 2.69 36.87
CA THR A 830 52.97 2.42 37.12
C THR A 830 53.78 2.44 35.82
N GLY A 831 55.06 2.75 35.92
CA GLY A 831 55.98 2.74 34.76
C GLY A 831 56.15 1.39 34.11
N ARG A 832 56.67 1.40 32.88
CA ARG A 832 56.83 0.20 31.98
C ARG A 832 57.52 -0.98 32.65
N ASN A 833 58.60 -0.78 33.44
CA ASN A 833 59.44 -1.85 34.01
C ASN A 833 58.87 -2.49 35.28
N ALA A 834 57.68 -2.08 35.74
CA ALA A 834 57.07 -2.61 36.93
C ALA A 834 56.38 -3.97 36.67
N SER A 835 56.30 -4.80 37.73
CA SER A 835 55.64 -6.10 37.72
C SER A 835 54.13 -6.02 37.93
N GLY A 836 53.58 -4.82 38.18
CA GLY A 836 52.16 -4.60 38.41
C GLY A 836 51.68 -4.83 39.84
N VAL A 837 50.36 -4.65 40.06
CA VAL A 837 49.67 -4.89 41.34
C VAL A 837 48.70 -6.08 41.16
N LYS A 838 48.17 -6.61 42.25
CA LYS A 838 47.22 -7.70 42.22
C LYS A 838 45.84 -7.21 41.73
N LEU A 839 45.39 -7.75 40.62
CA LEU A 839 44.06 -7.48 40.04
C LEU A 839 42.99 -8.41 40.62
N VAL A 840 43.37 -9.68 40.73
CA VAL A 840 42.53 -10.77 41.20
C VAL A 840 43.29 -11.75 42.09
N SER A 841 42.63 -12.36 43.07
CA SER A 841 43.15 -13.42 43.93
C SER A 841 42.77 -14.78 43.32
N LEU A 842 43.71 -15.41 42.66
CA LEU A 842 43.54 -16.74 42.06
C LEU A 842 43.91 -17.82 43.07
N LYS A 843 43.16 -18.91 43.09
CA LYS A 843 43.51 -20.12 43.86
C LYS A 843 44.11 -21.13 42.91
N ALA A 844 45.28 -21.68 43.24
CA ALA A 844 45.89 -22.72 42.39
C ALA A 844 44.91 -23.88 42.21
N PRO A 845 44.70 -24.41 41.01
CA PRO A 845 45.42 -24.18 39.74
C PRO A 845 44.86 -23.11 38.82
N GLU A 846 43.99 -22.22 39.28
CA GLU A 846 43.36 -21.16 38.48
C GLU A 846 44.41 -20.16 37.95
N THR A 847 44.26 -19.80 36.68
CA THR A 847 45.04 -18.78 35.99
C THR A 847 44.16 -17.80 35.28
N LEU A 848 44.60 -16.55 35.10
CA LEU A 848 43.93 -15.57 34.26
C LEU A 848 44.15 -15.94 32.79
N GLN A 849 43.08 -15.99 32.00
CA GLN A 849 43.10 -16.38 30.58
C GLN A 849 42.89 -15.20 29.63
N ALA A 850 42.00 -14.29 29.99
CA ALA A 850 41.68 -13.15 29.12
C ALA A 850 41.27 -11.91 29.91
N ILE A 851 41.41 -10.76 29.26
CA ILE A 851 40.91 -9.46 29.75
C ILE A 851 40.13 -8.76 28.64
N ALA A 852 39.04 -8.10 28.98
CA ALA A 852 38.23 -7.35 28.04
C ALA A 852 37.79 -5.99 28.67
N ARG A 853 37.73 -4.93 27.87
CA ARG A 853 37.15 -3.63 28.26
C ARG A 853 35.63 -3.75 28.18
N VAL A 854 34.92 -3.23 29.18
CA VAL A 854 33.46 -3.09 29.19
C VAL A 854 33.16 -1.60 29.06
N MET A 855 32.36 -1.21 28.10
CA MET A 855 31.92 0.20 27.97
C MET A 855 30.94 0.51 29.09
N PRO A 856 31.03 1.67 29.78
CA PRO A 856 29.98 2.12 30.70
C PRO A 856 28.69 2.34 29.90
N ASP A 857 27.54 2.03 30.52
CA ASP A 857 26.24 2.45 29.99
C ASP A 857 26.22 3.99 29.95
N GLU A 858 25.83 4.60 28.84
CA GLU A 858 25.62 6.05 28.76
C GLU A 858 24.55 6.42 29.78
N GLU A 859 24.92 7.30 30.76
CA GLU A 859 23.97 7.90 31.69
C GLU A 859 23.02 8.79 30.86
N GLU A 860 21.70 8.52 30.94
CA GLU A 860 20.71 9.49 30.45
C GLU A 860 20.96 10.82 31.17
N PRO A 861 20.88 11.98 30.49
CA PRO A 861 21.06 13.27 31.15
C PRO A 861 19.99 13.43 32.23
N GLU A 862 20.43 13.52 33.48
CA GLU A 862 19.57 13.85 34.63
C GLU A 862 18.80 15.13 34.32
N GLY A 863 17.48 15.00 34.14
CA GLY A 863 16.58 16.15 34.06
C GLY A 863 16.64 16.92 35.37
N GLU A 864 17.15 18.18 35.34
CA GLU A 864 16.98 19.16 36.38
C GLU A 864 15.50 19.28 36.75
N ASN A 865 15.13 18.74 37.91
CA ASN A 865 13.95 19.17 38.65
C ASN A 865 14.17 18.92 40.14
N ALA A 866 14.94 19.78 40.73
CA ALA A 866 14.90 20.06 42.17
C ALA A 866 13.84 21.14 42.41
N ALA A 867 12.64 20.77 42.77
CA ALA A 867 11.68 21.67 43.39
C ALA A 867 11.48 21.20 44.83
N GLU A 868 11.89 22.10 45.71
CA GLU A 868 11.80 22.08 47.16
C GLU A 868 10.42 21.63 47.65
N SER A 869 10.42 20.73 48.61
CA SER A 869 9.28 20.46 49.49
C SER A 869 9.27 21.45 50.65
N PRO A 870 8.15 22.08 50.99
CA PRO A 870 8.00 22.70 52.30
C PRO A 870 7.44 21.71 53.33
N GLU A 871 8.08 21.67 54.47
CA GLU A 871 7.69 20.99 55.70
C GLU A 871 6.38 21.52 56.29
N GLY A 872 5.62 20.63 56.88
CA GLY A 872 4.95 20.87 58.17
C GLY A 872 3.47 21.26 58.13
N GLY A 873 2.64 20.47 58.74
CA GLY A 873 1.28 20.86 59.15
C GLY A 873 0.37 19.71 59.49
N GLU A 874 0.44 19.26 60.70
CA GLU A 874 -0.54 18.64 61.64
C GLU A 874 -1.87 18.03 61.16
N VAL A 875 -2.07 16.88 61.72
CA VAL A 875 -3.26 16.02 61.98
C VAL A 875 -4.52 16.78 62.33
N ALA A 876 -5.67 16.39 61.72
CA ALA A 876 -6.97 16.40 62.43
C ALA A 876 -7.86 15.29 61.82
N ASP A 877 -8.19 14.37 62.67
CA ASP A 877 -9.20 13.30 62.67
C ASP A 877 -10.62 13.91 62.61
N SER A 878 -11.49 13.38 61.76
CA SER A 878 -12.92 13.26 62.04
C SER A 878 -13.63 12.34 61.02
N THR A 879 -14.07 11.26 61.57
CA THR A 879 -15.24 10.39 61.22
C THR A 879 -16.44 11.19 60.72
N ASP A 880 -17.11 10.70 59.63
CA ASP A 880 -18.52 10.25 59.64
C ASP A 880 -18.97 9.90 58.18
N ALA A 881 -19.50 8.71 58.03
CA ALA A 881 -20.46 8.37 56.99
C ALA A 881 -21.87 8.73 57.51
N PRO A 882 -22.95 8.89 56.74
CA PRO A 882 -23.60 7.75 56.07
C PRO A 882 -24.30 8.04 54.74
N ALA A 883 -24.47 6.98 53.97
CA ALA A 883 -25.64 6.38 53.28
C ALA A 883 -26.76 7.23 52.66
N GLU A 884 -27.22 6.69 51.48
CA GLU A 884 -28.56 6.76 50.87
C GLU A 884 -28.95 8.04 50.06
N GLU A 885 -29.06 7.92 48.74
CA GLU A 885 -30.17 7.44 47.87
C GLU A 885 -29.68 7.16 46.45
#